data_3196286e5f3b56374721a0b752b2a6ea
#
_entry.id   3196286e5f3b56374721a0b752b2a6ea
#
_cell.length_a   1.000
_cell.length_b   1.000
_cell.length_c   1.000
_cell.angle_alpha   90.00
_cell.angle_beta   90.00
_cell.angle_gamma   90.00
#
_symmetry.space_group_name_H-M   'P 1'
#
loop_
_entity.id
_entity.type
_entity.pdbx_description
1 polymer ?
#
loop_
_entity_poly.entity_id
_entity_poly.type
_entity_poly.pdbx_seq_one_letter_code
_entity_poly.pdbx_strand_id
1 'polypeptide(L)'
;MIAQELEVSLHMAFVEARQQRHEFITVEHLLLALLDNPSAAEVLRACSANVDDLRKSLTHFIKDNTPQVAGVDEVDTQPTLGFQRVIQRAIMHVQSTGSGKKEVMGSNVLVAIFGEKDSHAVYYLHQQGVTRLDVVNFIAHGIKKNEPPELPKAGEGATEGEEAANEKNEKASPLEQFTQNLNQLAKDGKIDPLIGREHEVERVIQILCRRRKNNPLLVGEAGVGKTAIAEGLAWRISQKDVPEVLAEAVVYSLDMGALLAGTKYRGDFEQRLKGVLKALKDRPNAVLFIDEIHTLIGAGSASGGTLDASNLLKPSLSSGQLKCIGATTFTEYRSIFEKDAALSRRFQKIDVLEPTVEQTVEILKGLKSRFEEHHKVKYALAALQAAAELSAKYINDRHLPDKAIDVIDEAGAAQQILPPSKRKKTISKTEVEEIVAKIARIPPANVSQDDRGKLKTLDRDLKSVVYGQDKALDILASAVKMARSGLGKGDKPIGAFLFSGPTGVGKTEAAKQLAYIMGIDLIRFDMSEYMERHAVSRLIGAPPGYVGFDQGGLLTEAVTKKPHCVLLLDEIEKAHPDIFNVLLQVMDHGTLTDNNGRKADFRNVILIMTTNAGAETMNKATIGFTNPRESGDEMVDIKRLFTPEFRNRLDAIVGFKALDENVILRVVDKFLLQLETQLAEKKVDVTFTDKLRKHLAKKGFDPLMGARPMQRLIQDTIRRALADELLFGRLTDGGRLTVDLDDKDESKTEVLLDIQPLPKREGRAKPEETTAG
;
A
#
# COMPACT_ATOMS: atom_id res chain seq x y z
N MET A 1 8.57 -21.74 -9.14
CA MET A 1 9.11 -23.09 -8.82
C MET A 1 10.56 -23.13 -9.24
N ILE A 2 11.36 -24.00 -8.63
CA ILE A 2 12.75 -24.26 -9.08
C ILE A 2 12.65 -25.20 -10.28
N ALA A 3 13.42 -24.95 -11.35
CA ALA A 3 13.46 -25.82 -12.51
C ALA A 3 14.11 -27.16 -12.15
N GLN A 4 13.63 -28.26 -12.71
CA GLN A 4 14.10 -29.60 -12.41
C GLN A 4 15.63 -29.77 -12.62
N GLU A 5 16.18 -29.13 -13.66
CA GLU A 5 17.61 -29.11 -13.93
C GLU A 5 18.42 -28.42 -12.82
N LEU A 6 17.89 -27.37 -12.24
CA LEU A 6 18.55 -26.68 -11.13
C LEU A 6 18.46 -27.50 -9.83
N GLU A 7 17.34 -28.17 -9.59
CA GLU A 7 17.17 -29.06 -8.43
C GLU A 7 18.20 -30.20 -8.45
N VAL A 8 18.44 -30.80 -9.61
CA VAL A 8 19.48 -31.79 -9.79
C VAL A 8 20.86 -31.23 -9.49
N SER A 9 21.19 -30.03 -10.02
CA SER A 9 22.49 -29.38 -9.78
C SER A 9 22.71 -29.05 -8.30
N LEU A 10 21.67 -28.59 -7.59
CA LEU A 10 21.73 -28.34 -6.15
C LEU A 10 21.95 -29.65 -5.37
N HIS A 11 21.25 -30.70 -5.74
CA HIS A 11 21.42 -32.00 -5.12
C HIS A 11 22.85 -32.55 -5.32
N MET A 12 23.39 -32.41 -6.53
CA MET A 12 24.78 -32.83 -6.84
C MET A 12 25.79 -32.06 -5.97
N ALA A 13 25.61 -30.74 -5.79
CA ALA A 13 26.47 -29.94 -4.93
C ALA A 13 26.50 -30.46 -3.48
N PHE A 14 25.33 -30.85 -2.95
CA PHE A 14 25.24 -31.45 -1.61
C PHE A 14 25.89 -32.84 -1.54
N VAL A 15 25.68 -33.68 -2.56
CA VAL A 15 26.27 -35.03 -2.61
C VAL A 15 27.79 -34.95 -2.67
N GLU A 16 28.33 -34.07 -3.50
CA GLU A 16 29.79 -33.89 -3.66
C GLU A 16 30.42 -33.33 -2.36
N ALA A 17 29.81 -32.34 -1.73
CA ALA A 17 30.28 -31.82 -0.45
C ALA A 17 30.30 -32.89 0.65
N ARG A 18 29.27 -33.77 0.71
CA ARG A 18 29.20 -34.89 1.63
C ARG A 18 30.26 -35.97 1.34
N GLN A 19 30.45 -36.32 0.09
CA GLN A 19 31.47 -37.31 -0.33
C GLN A 19 32.88 -36.87 0.03
N GLN A 20 33.15 -35.56 -0.06
CA GLN A 20 34.43 -34.97 0.33
C GLN A 20 34.51 -34.63 1.81
N ARG A 21 33.47 -34.95 2.60
CA ARG A 21 33.35 -34.72 4.05
C ARG A 21 33.50 -33.26 4.46
N HIS A 22 33.03 -32.33 3.64
CA HIS A 22 33.04 -30.94 3.96
C HIS A 22 31.97 -30.58 5.02
N GLU A 23 32.35 -29.79 6.02
CA GLU A 23 31.44 -29.30 7.06
C GLU A 23 30.40 -28.34 6.49
N PHE A 24 30.82 -27.52 5.50
CA PHE A 24 29.97 -26.51 4.90
C PHE A 24 29.88 -26.64 3.38
N ILE A 25 28.69 -26.36 2.81
CA ILE A 25 28.52 -26.14 1.39
C ILE A 25 28.55 -24.62 1.10
N THR A 26 29.45 -24.20 0.25
CA THR A 26 29.76 -22.79 -0.06
C THR A 26 29.26 -22.39 -1.45
N VAL A 27 29.40 -21.09 -1.79
CA VAL A 27 29.05 -20.56 -3.11
C VAL A 27 29.93 -21.17 -4.20
N GLU A 28 31.15 -21.57 -3.88
CA GLU A 28 32.09 -22.23 -4.78
C GLU A 28 31.62 -23.64 -5.16
N HIS A 29 31.07 -24.40 -4.21
CA HIS A 29 30.40 -25.68 -4.50
C HIS A 29 29.20 -25.49 -5.44
N LEU A 30 28.42 -24.44 -5.19
CA LEU A 30 27.28 -24.10 -6.05
C LEU A 30 27.70 -23.78 -7.46
N LEU A 31 28.75 -22.94 -7.64
CA LEU A 31 29.27 -22.60 -8.96
C LEU A 31 29.83 -23.84 -9.65
N LEU A 32 30.54 -24.72 -8.94
CA LEU A 32 31.08 -25.96 -9.49
C LEU A 32 29.96 -26.86 -10.04
N ALA A 33 28.88 -27.04 -9.30
CA ALA A 33 27.72 -27.80 -9.75
C ALA A 33 26.96 -27.14 -10.93
N LEU A 34 26.96 -25.78 -10.98
CA LEU A 34 26.38 -25.05 -12.10
C LEU A 34 27.19 -25.18 -13.41
N LEU A 35 28.46 -25.57 -13.38
CA LEU A 35 29.24 -25.85 -14.60
C LEU A 35 28.66 -27.03 -15.40
N ASP A 36 27.97 -27.95 -14.73
CA ASP A 36 27.30 -29.10 -15.36
C ASP A 36 25.80 -28.83 -15.63
N ASN A 37 25.28 -27.70 -15.19
CA ASN A 37 23.89 -27.30 -15.45
C ASN A 37 23.76 -26.79 -16.92
N PRO A 38 22.85 -27.34 -17.75
CA PRO A 38 22.73 -26.98 -19.15
C PRO A 38 22.56 -25.46 -19.36
N SER A 39 21.64 -24.80 -18.62
CA SER A 39 21.35 -23.39 -18.79
C SER A 39 22.49 -22.48 -18.33
N ALA A 40 23.20 -22.82 -17.25
CA ALA A 40 24.34 -22.05 -16.77
C ALA A 40 25.59 -22.26 -17.60
N ALA A 41 25.88 -23.51 -18.04
CA ALA A 41 27.01 -23.84 -18.89
C ALA A 41 26.92 -23.18 -20.28
N GLU A 42 25.71 -23.08 -20.85
CA GLU A 42 25.47 -22.37 -22.10
C GLU A 42 25.84 -20.88 -21.96
N VAL A 43 25.40 -20.23 -20.90
CA VAL A 43 25.72 -18.82 -20.62
C VAL A 43 27.21 -18.60 -20.43
N LEU A 44 27.90 -19.48 -19.69
CA LEU A 44 29.35 -19.36 -19.47
C LEU A 44 30.15 -19.51 -20.76
N ARG A 45 29.78 -20.47 -21.64
CA ARG A 45 30.39 -20.65 -22.97
C ARG A 45 30.14 -19.43 -23.86
N ALA A 46 28.92 -18.89 -23.84
CA ALA A 46 28.59 -17.68 -24.60
C ALA A 46 29.37 -16.44 -24.14
N CYS A 47 29.72 -16.40 -22.85
CA CYS A 47 30.59 -15.37 -22.29
C CYS A 47 32.08 -15.67 -22.50
N SER A 48 32.45 -16.66 -23.28
CA SER A 48 33.83 -17.07 -23.60
C SER A 48 34.64 -17.53 -22.38
N ALA A 49 34.00 -18.08 -21.36
CA ALA A 49 34.66 -18.67 -20.21
C ALA A 49 35.23 -20.05 -20.57
N ASN A 50 36.47 -20.33 -20.11
CA ASN A 50 37.00 -21.66 -20.15
C ASN A 50 36.47 -22.47 -18.96
N VAL A 51 35.44 -23.29 -19.22
CA VAL A 51 34.74 -24.07 -18.19
C VAL A 51 35.68 -25.08 -17.52
N ASP A 52 36.63 -25.66 -18.26
CA ASP A 52 37.58 -26.67 -17.75
C ASP A 52 38.59 -26.06 -16.77
N ASP A 53 39.12 -24.89 -17.08
CA ASP A 53 40.03 -24.17 -16.19
C ASP A 53 39.33 -23.63 -14.94
N LEU A 54 38.08 -23.16 -15.13
CA LEU A 54 37.24 -22.74 -14.01
C LEU A 54 36.92 -23.90 -13.05
N ARG A 55 36.63 -25.08 -13.61
CA ARG A 55 36.42 -26.31 -12.84
C ARG A 55 37.65 -26.69 -12.02
N LYS A 56 38.84 -26.70 -12.65
CA LYS A 56 40.10 -27.00 -11.94
C LYS A 56 40.37 -26.05 -10.79
N SER A 57 40.20 -24.76 -11.05
CA SER A 57 40.43 -23.72 -10.06
C SER A 57 39.48 -23.85 -8.87
N LEU A 58 38.18 -24.07 -9.11
CA LEU A 58 37.16 -24.27 -8.07
C LEU A 58 37.43 -25.54 -7.26
N THR A 59 37.73 -26.67 -7.94
CA THR A 59 38.01 -27.95 -7.27
C THR A 59 39.23 -27.84 -6.37
N HIS A 60 40.29 -27.17 -6.84
CA HIS A 60 41.51 -26.96 -6.05
C HIS A 60 41.23 -26.06 -4.82
N PHE A 61 40.51 -24.94 -5.04
CA PHE A 61 40.14 -24.06 -3.98
C PHE A 61 39.27 -24.71 -2.88
N ILE A 62 38.24 -25.47 -3.30
CA ILE A 62 37.34 -26.16 -2.39
C ILE A 62 38.12 -27.16 -1.54
N LYS A 63 39.03 -27.93 -2.17
CA LYS A 63 39.84 -28.94 -1.49
C LYS A 63 40.77 -28.33 -0.43
N ASP A 64 41.35 -27.17 -0.73
CA ASP A 64 42.36 -26.57 0.16
C ASP A 64 41.79 -25.67 1.24
N ASN A 65 40.58 -25.11 1.02
CA ASN A 65 40.01 -24.09 1.90
C ASN A 65 38.70 -24.48 2.62
N THR A 66 38.15 -25.67 2.33
CA THR A 66 36.93 -26.11 3.03
C THR A 66 37.27 -27.08 4.17
N PRO A 67 36.84 -26.80 5.41
CA PRO A 67 37.08 -27.66 6.56
C PRO A 67 36.47 -29.06 6.32
N GLN A 68 37.25 -30.10 6.62
CA GLN A 68 36.82 -31.49 6.55
C GLN A 68 36.54 -32.03 7.96
N VAL A 69 35.44 -32.75 8.11
CA VAL A 69 35.06 -33.39 9.38
C VAL A 69 35.80 -34.72 9.54
N ALA A 70 36.58 -34.88 10.61
CA ALA A 70 37.25 -36.12 10.99
C ALA A 70 36.29 -37.01 11.77
N GLY A 71 36.02 -38.25 11.30
CA GLY A 71 35.15 -39.20 12.00
C GLY A 71 34.58 -40.27 11.08
N VAL A 72 33.89 -41.27 11.67
CA VAL A 72 33.31 -42.43 10.93
C VAL A 72 31.84 -42.25 10.59
N ASP A 73 31.16 -41.30 11.23
CA ASP A 73 29.73 -41.05 11.08
C ASP A 73 29.37 -40.22 9.82
N GLU A 74 28.12 -40.29 9.39
CA GLU A 74 27.60 -39.46 8.27
C GLU A 74 27.73 -37.98 8.60
N VAL A 75 28.34 -37.22 7.69
CA VAL A 75 28.57 -35.79 7.84
C VAL A 75 27.30 -35.03 7.47
N ASP A 76 26.74 -34.26 8.41
CA ASP A 76 25.63 -33.33 8.15
C ASP A 76 26.20 -32.00 7.63
N THR A 77 26.36 -31.90 6.30
CA THR A 77 26.91 -30.70 5.63
C THR A 77 25.90 -29.57 5.66
N GLN A 78 26.27 -28.42 6.25
CA GLN A 78 25.37 -27.25 6.40
C GLN A 78 25.61 -26.21 5.31
N PRO A 79 24.54 -25.61 4.73
CA PRO A 79 24.71 -24.52 3.75
C PRO A 79 25.15 -23.22 4.44
N THR A 80 26.20 -22.58 3.90
CA THR A 80 26.65 -21.26 4.36
C THR A 80 25.60 -20.18 4.10
N LEU A 81 25.68 -19.08 4.84
CA LEU A 81 24.82 -17.92 4.65
C LEU A 81 24.93 -17.34 3.23
N GLY A 82 26.12 -17.35 2.63
CA GLY A 82 26.34 -16.94 1.25
C GLY A 82 25.57 -17.80 0.25
N PHE A 83 25.62 -19.12 0.42
CA PHE A 83 24.85 -20.07 -0.39
C PHE A 83 23.35 -19.79 -0.31
N GLN A 84 22.82 -19.65 0.90
CA GLN A 84 21.39 -19.39 1.11
C GLN A 84 20.96 -18.06 0.47
N ARG A 85 21.76 -16.99 0.63
CA ARG A 85 21.48 -15.66 0.04
C ARG A 85 21.44 -15.69 -1.48
N VAL A 86 22.35 -16.44 -2.12
CA VAL A 86 22.37 -16.58 -3.58
C VAL A 86 21.07 -17.21 -4.08
N ILE A 87 20.63 -18.30 -3.47
CA ILE A 87 19.38 -18.97 -3.86
C ILE A 87 18.18 -18.06 -3.63
N GLN A 88 18.07 -17.41 -2.47
CA GLN A 88 16.98 -16.47 -2.19
C GLN A 88 16.95 -15.31 -3.19
N ARG A 89 18.12 -14.76 -3.53
CA ARG A 89 18.23 -13.67 -4.51
C ARG A 89 17.78 -14.10 -5.90
N ALA A 90 18.14 -15.30 -6.33
CA ALA A 90 17.69 -15.85 -7.61
C ALA A 90 16.16 -16.01 -7.66
N ILE A 91 15.56 -16.52 -6.57
CA ILE A 91 14.11 -16.67 -6.47
C ILE A 91 13.42 -15.30 -6.52
N MET A 92 13.89 -14.32 -5.73
CA MET A 92 13.32 -12.96 -5.70
C MET A 92 13.43 -12.27 -7.07
N HIS A 93 14.55 -12.44 -7.75
CA HIS A 93 14.76 -11.85 -9.08
C HIS A 93 13.76 -12.38 -10.12
N VAL A 94 13.49 -13.68 -10.14
CA VAL A 94 12.50 -14.28 -11.05
C VAL A 94 11.07 -13.89 -10.69
N GLN A 95 10.76 -13.71 -9.41
CA GLN A 95 9.45 -13.26 -8.96
C GLN A 95 9.17 -11.79 -9.30
N SER A 96 10.20 -10.93 -9.30
CA SER A 96 10.08 -9.50 -9.59
C SER A 96 10.05 -9.18 -11.09
N THR A 97 10.64 -10.03 -11.92
CA THR A 97 10.70 -9.85 -13.38
C THR A 97 9.44 -10.43 -14.03
N GLY A 98 8.35 -9.73 -14.09
CA GLY A 98 7.01 -10.13 -14.56
C GLY A 98 6.85 -10.86 -15.92
N SER A 99 7.88 -11.47 -16.47
CA SER A 99 7.85 -12.28 -17.69
C SER A 99 7.39 -13.72 -17.38
N GLY A 100 6.28 -14.11 -17.93
CA GLY A 100 5.44 -15.32 -17.84
C GLY A 100 6.02 -16.70 -17.49
N LYS A 101 7.30 -16.92 -17.28
CA LYS A 101 7.89 -18.18 -16.79
C LYS A 101 8.30 -18.03 -15.33
N LYS A 102 7.58 -18.68 -14.44
CA LYS A 102 7.76 -18.64 -12.96
C LYS A 102 8.82 -19.65 -12.44
N GLU A 103 9.73 -20.13 -13.27
CA GLU A 103 10.72 -21.14 -12.88
C GLU A 103 12.13 -20.53 -12.78
N VAL A 104 12.82 -20.83 -11.66
CA VAL A 104 14.20 -20.40 -11.42
C VAL A 104 15.13 -21.39 -12.12
N MET A 105 15.90 -20.92 -13.08
CA MET A 105 16.86 -21.70 -13.87
C MET A 105 18.30 -21.53 -13.33
N GLY A 106 19.23 -22.41 -13.74
CA GLY A 106 20.66 -22.30 -13.39
C GLY A 106 21.30 -20.96 -13.80
N SER A 107 20.90 -20.41 -14.94
CA SER A 107 21.31 -19.09 -15.42
C SER A 107 20.92 -17.95 -14.46
N ASN A 108 19.73 -18.01 -13.81
CA ASN A 108 19.32 -17.03 -12.81
C ASN A 108 20.18 -17.10 -11.56
N VAL A 109 20.56 -18.32 -11.14
CA VAL A 109 21.47 -18.52 -9.99
C VAL A 109 22.86 -18.01 -10.31
N LEU A 110 23.35 -18.21 -11.53
CA LEU A 110 24.64 -17.66 -11.99
C LEU A 110 24.68 -16.14 -11.89
N VAL A 111 23.60 -15.42 -12.27
CA VAL A 111 23.50 -13.96 -12.08
C VAL A 111 23.51 -13.59 -10.61
N ALA A 112 22.85 -14.38 -9.76
CA ALA A 112 22.76 -14.11 -8.33
C ALA A 112 24.10 -14.30 -7.60
N ILE A 113 24.99 -15.18 -8.06
CA ILE A 113 26.35 -15.41 -7.52
C ILE A 113 27.16 -14.12 -7.55
N PHE A 114 27.08 -13.30 -8.58
CA PHE A 114 27.79 -12.02 -8.68
C PHE A 114 27.38 -11.00 -7.58
N GLY A 115 26.33 -11.27 -6.83
CA GLY A 115 25.94 -10.47 -5.69
C GLY A 115 26.77 -10.73 -4.42
N GLU A 116 27.52 -11.84 -4.35
CA GLU A 116 28.43 -12.18 -3.25
C GLU A 116 29.85 -11.76 -3.63
N LYS A 117 30.12 -10.44 -3.59
CA LYS A 117 31.39 -9.85 -4.09
C LYS A 117 32.65 -10.39 -3.43
N ASP A 118 32.52 -10.86 -2.19
CA ASP A 118 33.63 -11.39 -1.40
C ASP A 118 33.86 -12.89 -1.60
N SER A 119 33.09 -13.56 -2.45
CA SER A 119 33.22 -14.98 -2.77
C SER A 119 34.32 -15.23 -3.81
N HIS A 120 35.10 -16.29 -3.60
CA HIS A 120 36.10 -16.73 -4.58
C HIS A 120 35.45 -17.24 -5.85
N ALA A 121 34.19 -17.67 -5.83
CA ALA A 121 33.42 -17.98 -7.02
C ALA A 121 33.35 -16.78 -7.99
N VAL A 122 33.06 -15.58 -7.46
CA VAL A 122 33.03 -14.33 -8.26
C VAL A 122 34.44 -13.96 -8.74
N TYR A 123 35.44 -14.14 -7.90
CA TYR A 123 36.85 -13.88 -8.27
C TYR A 123 37.27 -14.73 -9.49
N TYR A 124 37.00 -16.04 -9.48
CA TYR A 124 37.34 -16.93 -10.61
C TYR A 124 36.52 -16.61 -11.87
N LEU A 125 35.26 -16.23 -11.76
CA LEU A 125 34.47 -15.75 -12.90
C LEU A 125 35.11 -14.50 -13.53
N HIS A 126 35.53 -13.54 -12.70
CA HIS A 126 36.23 -12.34 -13.19
C HIS A 126 37.59 -12.63 -13.77
N GLN A 127 38.32 -13.60 -13.24
CA GLN A 127 39.61 -14.04 -13.80
C GLN A 127 39.45 -14.64 -15.20
N GLN A 128 38.34 -15.33 -15.46
CA GLN A 128 37.94 -15.77 -16.79
C GLN A 128 37.36 -14.66 -17.68
N GLY A 129 37.37 -13.43 -17.19
CA GLY A 129 36.83 -12.25 -17.87
C GLY A 129 35.31 -12.19 -17.93
N VAL A 130 34.56 -13.03 -17.22
CA VAL A 130 33.11 -13.03 -17.20
C VAL A 130 32.61 -11.99 -16.19
N THR A 131 31.79 -11.05 -16.67
CA THR A 131 31.16 -10.05 -15.81
C THR A 131 29.66 -10.31 -15.66
N ARG A 132 29.06 -9.78 -14.59
CA ARG A 132 27.61 -9.86 -14.40
C ARG A 132 26.84 -9.32 -15.61
N LEU A 133 27.36 -8.27 -16.25
CA LEU A 133 26.74 -7.63 -17.41
C LEU A 133 26.73 -8.57 -18.63
N ASP A 134 27.84 -9.28 -18.87
CA ASP A 134 27.94 -10.26 -19.98
C ASP A 134 26.87 -11.34 -19.83
N VAL A 135 26.74 -11.89 -18.60
CA VAL A 135 25.75 -12.92 -18.27
C VAL A 135 24.31 -12.42 -18.48
N VAL A 136 24.00 -11.20 -17.99
CA VAL A 136 22.67 -10.61 -18.14
C VAL A 136 22.34 -10.30 -19.59
N ASN A 137 23.30 -9.77 -20.37
CA ASN A 137 23.12 -9.46 -21.79
C ASN A 137 22.85 -10.73 -22.60
N PHE A 138 23.53 -11.84 -22.30
CA PHE A 138 23.25 -13.08 -22.97
C PHE A 138 21.87 -13.65 -22.64
N ILE A 139 21.47 -13.61 -21.35
CA ILE A 139 20.17 -14.12 -20.92
C ILE A 139 19.02 -13.28 -21.48
N ALA A 140 19.17 -11.94 -21.54
CA ALA A 140 18.12 -11.01 -21.97
C ALA A 140 18.05 -10.87 -23.51
N HIS A 141 19.19 -10.89 -24.19
CA HIS A 141 19.30 -10.51 -25.61
C HIS A 141 20.00 -11.55 -26.51
N GLY A 142 20.51 -12.63 -25.93
CA GLY A 142 21.26 -13.66 -26.69
C GLY A 142 22.64 -13.21 -27.23
N ILE A 143 23.17 -12.06 -26.77
CA ILE A 143 24.40 -11.44 -27.26
C ILE A 143 25.62 -12.16 -26.68
N LYS A 144 26.45 -12.81 -27.56
CA LYS A 144 27.71 -13.46 -27.18
C LYS A 144 28.85 -12.44 -27.11
N LYS A 145 29.77 -12.63 -26.17
CA LYS A 145 30.84 -11.67 -25.87
C LYS A 145 31.82 -11.39 -27.02
N ASN A 146 32.06 -12.34 -27.94
CA ASN A 146 33.07 -12.23 -28.99
C ASN A 146 32.50 -12.09 -30.41
N GLU A 147 31.19 -11.93 -30.58
CA GLU A 147 30.63 -11.62 -31.91
C GLU A 147 30.48 -10.09 -32.01
N PRO A 148 31.03 -9.45 -33.08
CA PRO A 148 30.63 -8.09 -33.38
C PRO A 148 29.11 -8.08 -33.56
N PRO A 149 28.39 -7.01 -33.19
CA PRO A 149 26.94 -6.99 -33.30
C PRO A 149 26.56 -7.23 -34.77
N GLU A 150 26.11 -8.44 -35.10
CA GLU A 150 25.43 -8.67 -36.36
C GLU A 150 24.16 -7.85 -36.35
N LEU A 151 24.12 -6.86 -37.21
CA LEU A 151 22.89 -6.20 -37.60
C LEU A 151 21.89 -7.28 -38.04
N PRO A 152 20.69 -7.31 -37.51
CA PRO A 152 19.68 -8.25 -37.93
C PRO A 152 19.49 -8.10 -39.44
N LYS A 153 19.72 -9.17 -40.19
CA LYS A 153 19.38 -9.26 -41.61
C LYS A 153 17.89 -8.96 -41.74
N ALA A 154 17.59 -7.85 -42.38
CA ALA A 154 16.25 -7.45 -42.73
C ALA A 154 15.59 -8.54 -43.55
N GLY A 155 14.57 -9.18 -42.97
CA GLY A 155 13.53 -9.85 -43.71
C GLY A 155 12.76 -8.77 -44.47
N GLU A 156 12.61 -8.95 -45.76
CA GLU A 156 11.91 -8.05 -46.68
C GLU A 156 10.52 -7.70 -46.16
N GLY A 157 10.28 -6.40 -45.97
CA GLY A 157 8.92 -5.87 -45.75
C GLY A 157 8.69 -5.01 -44.51
N ALA A 158 9.42 -3.90 -44.38
CA ALA A 158 8.93 -2.76 -43.60
C ALA A 158 9.73 -1.48 -43.92
N THR A 159 9.15 -0.65 -44.73
CA THR A 159 9.06 0.81 -44.70
C THR A 159 10.30 1.66 -44.46
N GLU A 160 10.62 2.43 -45.48
CA GLU A 160 11.51 3.61 -45.59
C GLU A 160 11.20 4.73 -44.59
N GLY A 161 10.99 4.45 -43.30
CA GLY A 161 10.61 5.47 -42.29
C GLY A 161 11.64 5.75 -41.19
N GLU A 162 12.54 4.81 -40.89
CA GLU A 162 13.43 4.93 -39.72
C GLU A 162 14.81 5.52 -40.02
N GLU A 163 15.33 5.41 -41.25
CA GLU A 163 16.58 6.08 -41.65
C GLU A 163 16.41 7.60 -41.79
N ALA A 164 15.21 8.08 -42.20
CA ALA A 164 14.92 9.52 -42.27
C ALA A 164 14.72 10.17 -40.86
N ALA A 165 14.45 9.40 -39.82
CA ALA A 165 14.32 9.89 -38.45
C ALA A 165 15.70 10.04 -37.77
N ASN A 166 16.66 9.18 -38.06
CA ASN A 166 18.01 9.29 -37.49
C ASN A 166 18.82 10.42 -38.13
N GLU A 167 18.73 10.62 -39.45
CA GLU A 167 19.37 11.78 -40.10
C GLU A 167 18.74 13.12 -39.74
N LYS A 168 17.46 13.15 -39.35
CA LYS A 168 16.83 14.37 -38.81
C LYS A 168 17.24 14.69 -37.38
N ASN A 169 17.56 13.67 -36.57
CA ASN A 169 17.98 13.85 -35.18
C ASN A 169 19.43 14.37 -35.06
N GLU A 170 20.33 14.08 -36.02
CA GLU A 170 21.69 14.62 -36.01
C GLU A 170 21.74 16.10 -36.40
N LYS A 171 20.68 16.67 -36.99
CA LYS A 171 20.58 18.11 -37.34
C LYS A 171 19.73 18.96 -36.39
N ALA A 172 19.02 18.35 -35.43
CA ALA A 172 18.24 19.11 -34.47
C ALA A 172 19.14 19.76 -33.40
N SER A 173 18.86 20.99 -33.04
CA SER A 173 19.63 21.67 -32.00
C SER A 173 19.45 21.00 -30.66
N PRO A 174 20.44 21.00 -29.72
CA PRO A 174 20.31 20.42 -28.39
C PRO A 174 19.09 20.95 -27.64
N LEU A 175 18.62 22.11 -27.96
CA LEU A 175 17.45 22.74 -27.39
C LEU A 175 16.16 22.04 -27.86
N GLU A 176 16.07 21.66 -29.14
CA GLU A 176 14.90 20.95 -29.68
C GLU A 176 14.83 19.50 -29.27
N GLN A 177 16.01 18.89 -28.99
CA GLN A 177 16.08 17.51 -28.55
C GLN A 177 15.72 17.32 -27.06
N PHE A 178 16.07 18.28 -26.19
CA PHE A 178 15.99 18.13 -24.74
C PHE A 178 15.10 19.16 -24.06
N THR A 179 14.41 20.03 -24.82
CA THR A 179 13.45 20.99 -24.25
C THR A 179 12.20 21.11 -25.11
N GLN A 180 11.10 21.47 -24.46
CA GLN A 180 9.83 21.78 -25.11
C GLN A 180 9.60 23.30 -25.06
N ASN A 181 9.26 23.90 -26.17
CA ASN A 181 8.92 25.33 -26.25
C ASN A 181 7.46 25.53 -25.84
N LEU A 182 7.24 26.00 -24.59
CA LEU A 182 5.89 26.20 -24.04
C LEU A 182 5.12 27.29 -24.77
N ASN A 183 5.78 28.36 -25.32
CA ASN A 183 5.10 29.40 -26.08
C ASN A 183 4.53 28.86 -27.39
N GLN A 184 5.21 27.92 -28.02
CA GLN A 184 4.72 27.26 -29.23
C GLN A 184 3.52 26.34 -28.90
N LEU A 185 3.62 25.57 -27.85
CA LEU A 185 2.52 24.74 -27.37
C LEU A 185 1.28 25.57 -27.02
N ALA A 186 1.49 26.76 -26.43
CA ALA A 186 0.41 27.73 -26.15
C ALA A 186 -0.29 28.20 -27.42
N LYS A 187 0.50 28.55 -28.47
CA LYS A 187 -0.05 28.96 -29.77
C LYS A 187 -0.78 27.82 -30.47
N ASP A 188 -0.29 26.60 -30.35
CA ASP A 188 -0.90 25.42 -30.93
C ASP A 188 -2.17 24.97 -30.14
N GLY A 189 -2.54 25.66 -29.06
CA GLY A 189 -3.69 25.36 -28.24
C GLY A 189 -3.55 24.08 -27.39
N LYS A 190 -2.31 23.59 -27.18
CA LYS A 190 -2.03 22.38 -26.44
C LYS A 190 -1.85 22.58 -24.93
N ILE A 191 -1.79 23.85 -24.48
CA ILE A 191 -1.70 24.21 -23.07
C ILE A 191 -3.09 24.46 -22.51
N ASP A 192 -3.34 23.96 -21.31
CA ASP A 192 -4.58 24.20 -20.59
C ASP A 192 -4.67 25.63 -20.05
N PRO A 193 -5.88 26.21 -19.98
CA PRO A 193 -6.06 27.57 -19.46
C PRO A 193 -5.71 27.58 -17.95
N LEU A 194 -4.88 28.55 -17.55
CA LEU A 194 -4.57 28.78 -16.14
C LEU A 194 -5.70 29.52 -15.45
N ILE A 195 -6.19 29.00 -14.36
CA ILE A 195 -7.32 29.56 -13.62
C ILE A 195 -6.95 29.66 -12.14
N GLY A 196 -7.24 30.83 -11.53
CA GLY A 196 -7.10 31.04 -10.08
C GLY A 196 -5.66 31.09 -9.55
N ARG A 197 -4.67 31.36 -10.41
CA ARG A 197 -3.24 31.45 -10.06
C ARG A 197 -2.60 32.78 -10.51
N GLU A 198 -3.42 33.81 -10.64
CA GLU A 198 -2.98 35.14 -11.15
C GLU A 198 -1.89 35.74 -10.26
N HIS A 199 -2.03 35.61 -8.95
CA HIS A 199 -1.06 36.12 -7.98
C HIS A 199 0.32 35.48 -8.10
N GLU A 200 0.35 34.16 -8.23
CA GLU A 200 1.59 33.41 -8.37
C GLU A 200 2.29 33.76 -9.69
N VAL A 201 1.54 33.87 -10.79
CA VAL A 201 2.10 34.28 -12.10
C VAL A 201 2.63 35.71 -12.05
N GLU A 202 1.89 36.66 -11.48
CA GLU A 202 2.37 38.03 -11.29
C GLU A 202 3.66 38.08 -10.47
N ARG A 203 3.73 37.23 -9.42
CA ARG A 203 4.93 37.12 -8.58
C ARG A 203 6.10 36.54 -9.37
N VAL A 204 5.88 35.52 -10.21
CA VAL A 204 6.89 34.97 -11.13
C VAL A 204 7.40 36.07 -12.09
N ILE A 205 6.50 36.83 -12.71
CA ILE A 205 6.83 37.94 -13.61
C ILE A 205 7.69 38.98 -12.87
N GLN A 206 7.27 39.41 -11.68
CA GLN A 206 8.02 40.39 -10.89
C GLN A 206 9.44 39.92 -10.57
N ILE A 207 9.62 38.63 -10.25
CA ILE A 207 10.93 38.08 -9.93
C ILE A 207 11.79 38.00 -11.19
N LEU A 208 11.25 37.51 -12.31
CA LEU A 208 11.98 37.46 -13.59
C LEU A 208 12.46 38.84 -14.12
N CYS A 209 11.78 39.92 -13.74
CA CYS A 209 12.17 41.29 -14.06
C CYS A 209 13.23 41.86 -13.11
N ARG A 210 13.63 41.17 -12.03
CA ARG A 210 14.64 41.67 -11.08
C ARG A 210 16.04 41.65 -11.68
N ARG A 211 16.90 42.55 -11.21
CA ARG A 211 18.32 42.55 -11.55
C ARG A 211 19.11 41.42 -10.91
N ARG A 212 18.74 41.02 -9.69
CA ARG A 212 19.37 39.93 -8.91
C ARG A 212 18.29 39.05 -8.26
N LYS A 213 18.60 37.81 -7.98
CA LYS A 213 17.61 36.81 -7.51
C LYS A 213 16.40 36.76 -8.43
N ASN A 214 16.67 36.72 -9.72
CA ASN A 214 15.68 36.78 -10.80
C ASN A 214 15.18 35.40 -11.22
N ASN A 215 15.47 34.34 -10.42
CA ASN A 215 15.00 33.00 -10.67
C ASN A 215 13.91 32.64 -9.64
N PRO A 216 12.64 32.53 -10.02
CA PRO A 216 11.57 32.06 -9.15
C PRO A 216 11.71 30.58 -8.90
N LEU A 217 11.41 30.15 -7.67
CA LEU A 217 11.30 28.75 -7.26
C LEU A 217 9.90 28.52 -6.72
N LEU A 218 9.10 27.75 -7.46
CA LEU A 218 7.77 27.34 -7.08
C LEU A 218 7.88 26.19 -6.07
N VAL A 219 7.44 26.39 -4.85
CA VAL A 219 7.50 25.40 -3.77
C VAL A 219 6.09 25.06 -3.32
N GLY A 220 5.70 23.80 -3.41
CA GLY A 220 4.36 23.33 -3.04
C GLY A 220 4.27 21.82 -3.14
N GLU A 221 3.24 21.22 -2.57
CA GLU A 221 3.02 19.78 -2.62
C GLU A 221 2.83 19.28 -4.08
N ALA A 222 2.94 17.97 -4.29
CA ALA A 222 2.68 17.37 -5.59
C ALA A 222 1.20 17.58 -5.99
N GLY A 223 0.94 17.87 -7.28
CA GLY A 223 -0.44 18.02 -7.77
C GLY A 223 -1.12 19.36 -7.50
N VAL A 224 -0.44 20.36 -6.88
CA VAL A 224 -1.05 21.70 -6.63
C VAL A 224 -1.03 22.63 -7.84
N GLY A 225 -0.47 22.21 -8.99
CA GLY A 225 -0.46 22.98 -10.23
C GLY A 225 0.79 23.86 -10.43
N LYS A 226 1.97 23.48 -9.95
CA LYS A 226 3.24 24.21 -10.15
C LYS A 226 3.62 24.34 -11.63
N THR A 227 3.50 23.26 -12.37
CA THR A 227 3.78 23.20 -13.82
C THR A 227 2.83 24.10 -14.60
N ALA A 228 1.54 24.11 -14.24
CA ALA A 228 0.52 24.96 -14.85
C ALA A 228 0.82 26.46 -14.71
N ILE A 229 1.55 26.91 -13.67
CA ILE A 229 1.98 28.30 -13.51
C ILE A 229 3.00 28.69 -14.60
N ALA A 230 3.96 27.79 -14.91
CA ALA A 230 4.93 28.04 -15.97
C ALA A 230 4.28 28.02 -17.38
N GLU A 231 3.34 27.12 -17.60
CA GLU A 231 2.54 27.02 -18.81
C GLU A 231 1.65 28.26 -18.98
N GLY A 232 0.99 28.71 -17.90
CA GLY A 232 0.17 29.93 -17.89
C GLY A 232 0.99 31.20 -18.17
N LEU A 233 2.25 31.25 -17.65
CA LEU A 233 3.16 32.35 -18.02
C LEU A 233 3.46 32.33 -19.54
N ALA A 234 3.78 31.16 -20.10
CA ALA A 234 4.04 31.02 -21.53
C ALA A 234 2.81 31.40 -22.37
N TRP A 235 1.61 31.06 -21.91
CA TRP A 235 0.36 31.49 -22.55
C TRP A 235 0.17 32.99 -22.50
N ARG A 236 0.35 33.67 -21.34
CA ARG A 236 0.28 35.15 -21.22
C ARG A 236 1.32 35.85 -22.10
N ILE A 237 2.54 35.32 -22.20
CA ILE A 237 3.55 35.85 -23.13
C ILE A 237 3.08 35.74 -24.58
N SER A 238 2.48 34.61 -24.97
CA SER A 238 1.96 34.39 -26.32
C SER A 238 0.83 35.34 -26.67
N GLN A 239 0.02 35.77 -25.69
CA GLN A 239 -1.05 36.75 -25.82
C GLN A 239 -0.58 38.21 -25.68
N LYS A 240 0.72 38.43 -25.41
CA LYS A 240 1.32 39.75 -25.12
C LYS A 240 0.72 40.40 -23.84
N ASP A 241 0.22 39.61 -22.91
CA ASP A 241 -0.34 40.08 -21.63
C ASP A 241 0.75 40.02 -20.54
N VAL A 242 1.90 40.61 -20.81
CA VAL A 242 3.06 40.70 -19.91
C VAL A 242 3.78 42.03 -20.10
N PRO A 243 4.58 42.51 -19.13
CA PRO A 243 5.40 43.71 -19.30
C PRO A 243 6.34 43.61 -20.50
N GLU A 244 6.68 44.77 -21.12
CA GLU A 244 7.54 44.84 -22.30
C GLU A 244 8.86 44.06 -22.17
N VAL A 245 9.43 44.01 -20.96
CA VAL A 245 10.68 43.28 -20.64
C VAL A 245 10.56 41.78 -20.90
N LEU A 246 9.36 41.23 -20.87
CA LEU A 246 9.08 39.78 -21.08
C LEU A 246 8.26 39.52 -22.35
N ALA A 247 7.91 40.56 -23.13
CA ALA A 247 7.05 40.42 -24.31
C ALA A 247 7.64 39.50 -25.39
N GLU A 248 8.96 39.41 -25.48
CA GLU A 248 9.69 38.53 -26.40
C GLU A 248 10.30 37.30 -25.71
N ALA A 249 9.94 37.04 -24.44
CA ALA A 249 10.48 35.92 -23.72
C ALA A 249 9.92 34.58 -24.25
N VAL A 250 10.78 33.57 -24.29
CA VAL A 250 10.39 32.19 -24.66
C VAL A 250 10.71 31.28 -23.52
N VAL A 251 9.70 30.56 -23.04
CA VAL A 251 9.82 29.58 -21.94
C VAL A 251 10.10 28.21 -22.53
N TYR A 252 11.21 27.61 -22.14
CA TYR A 252 11.63 26.26 -22.51
C TYR A 252 11.51 25.35 -21.30
N SER A 253 10.67 24.33 -21.38
CA SER A 253 10.58 23.29 -20.34
C SER A 253 11.65 22.23 -20.59
N LEU A 254 12.49 21.95 -19.61
CA LEU A 254 13.53 20.93 -19.68
C LEU A 254 12.93 19.54 -19.57
N ASP A 255 13.19 18.68 -20.56
CA ASP A 255 12.78 17.28 -20.54
C ASP A 255 13.87 16.42 -19.88
N MET A 256 13.66 16.08 -18.61
CA MET A 256 14.56 15.24 -17.85
C MET A 256 14.64 13.81 -18.39
N GLY A 257 13.52 13.29 -18.90
CA GLY A 257 13.47 11.96 -19.51
C GLY A 257 14.36 11.86 -20.75
N ALA A 258 14.25 12.83 -21.65
CA ALA A 258 15.06 12.90 -22.86
C ALA A 258 16.56 13.11 -22.54
N LEU A 259 16.89 13.89 -21.52
CA LEU A 259 18.28 14.10 -21.08
C LEU A 259 18.93 12.79 -20.55
N LEU A 260 18.17 11.97 -19.84
CA LEU A 260 18.63 10.73 -19.23
C LEU A 260 18.55 9.53 -20.16
N ALA A 261 17.67 9.54 -21.16
CA ALA A 261 17.46 8.44 -22.08
C ALA A 261 18.75 8.07 -22.81
N GLY A 262 19.17 6.79 -22.73
CA GLY A 262 20.37 6.30 -23.41
C GLY A 262 21.72 6.76 -22.85
N THR A 263 21.77 7.52 -21.75
CA THR A 263 23.04 7.87 -21.10
C THR A 263 23.56 6.68 -20.29
N LYS A 264 24.74 6.15 -20.69
CA LYS A 264 25.44 5.08 -19.97
C LYS A 264 26.40 5.62 -18.92
N TYR A 265 26.89 6.83 -19.10
CA TYR A 265 27.88 7.46 -18.25
C TYR A 265 27.44 8.87 -17.81
N ARG A 266 27.90 9.28 -16.63
CA ARG A 266 27.68 10.64 -16.07
C ARG A 266 28.10 11.74 -17.07
N GLY A 267 29.17 11.52 -17.81
CA GLY A 267 29.70 12.47 -18.80
C GLY A 267 28.72 12.82 -19.92
N ASP A 268 27.93 11.84 -20.39
CA ASP A 268 26.95 12.04 -21.48
C ASP A 268 25.86 13.00 -21.07
N PHE A 269 25.32 12.83 -19.86
CA PHE A 269 24.32 13.73 -19.29
C PHE A 269 24.87 15.15 -19.09
N GLU A 270 26.09 15.28 -18.51
CA GLU A 270 26.73 16.57 -18.32
C GLU A 270 26.98 17.28 -19.66
N GLN A 271 27.35 16.56 -20.70
CA GLN A 271 27.58 17.11 -22.03
C GLN A 271 26.28 17.58 -22.67
N ARG A 272 25.18 16.81 -22.59
CA ARG A 272 23.86 17.20 -23.08
C ARG A 272 23.34 18.46 -22.35
N LEU A 273 23.41 18.49 -21.03
CA LEU A 273 22.98 19.64 -20.24
C LEU A 273 23.82 20.88 -20.56
N LYS A 274 25.15 20.75 -20.70
CA LYS A 274 26.03 21.84 -21.18
C LYS A 274 25.65 22.36 -22.56
N GLY A 275 25.27 21.45 -23.48
CA GLY A 275 24.77 21.79 -24.81
C GLY A 275 23.51 22.66 -24.74
N VAL A 276 22.52 22.24 -23.92
CA VAL A 276 21.27 22.99 -23.68
C VAL A 276 21.57 24.38 -23.09
N LEU A 277 22.40 24.44 -22.03
CA LEU A 277 22.75 25.68 -21.36
C LEU A 277 23.51 26.67 -22.30
N LYS A 278 24.36 26.15 -23.19
CA LYS A 278 25.05 26.94 -24.20
C LYS A 278 24.05 27.51 -25.24
N ALA A 279 23.17 26.69 -25.77
CA ALA A 279 22.15 27.08 -26.73
C ALA A 279 21.16 28.12 -26.15
N LEU A 280 20.87 28.06 -24.84
CA LEU A 280 20.05 29.07 -24.16
C LEU A 280 20.78 30.40 -23.97
N LYS A 281 22.10 30.38 -23.72
CA LYS A 281 22.90 31.63 -23.63
C LYS A 281 22.94 32.40 -24.91
N ASP A 282 22.90 31.72 -26.06
CA ASP A 282 22.93 32.35 -27.38
C ASP A 282 21.56 32.94 -27.77
N ARG A 283 20.52 32.70 -26.97
CA ARG A 283 19.15 33.24 -27.18
C ARG A 283 18.82 34.30 -26.11
N PRO A 284 18.84 35.59 -26.42
CA PRO A 284 18.38 36.60 -25.49
C PRO A 284 16.89 36.36 -25.18
N ASN A 285 16.47 36.60 -23.95
CA ASN A 285 15.10 36.40 -23.45
C ASN A 285 14.63 34.93 -23.28
N ALA A 286 15.50 33.93 -23.36
CA ALA A 286 15.15 32.57 -23.02
C ALA A 286 14.96 32.42 -21.50
N VAL A 287 13.88 31.71 -21.11
CA VAL A 287 13.58 31.33 -19.73
C VAL A 287 13.52 29.80 -19.67
N LEU A 288 14.34 29.19 -18.83
CA LEU A 288 14.35 27.75 -18.63
C LEU A 288 13.43 27.36 -17.48
N PHE A 289 12.44 26.54 -17.74
CA PHE A 289 11.62 25.91 -16.71
C PHE A 289 12.15 24.52 -16.43
N ILE A 290 12.38 24.22 -15.16
CA ILE A 290 12.84 22.92 -14.68
C ILE A 290 11.84 22.42 -13.64
N ASP A 291 11.04 21.43 -14.03
CA ASP A 291 10.19 20.74 -13.08
C ASP A 291 11.02 19.77 -12.23
N GLU A 292 10.61 19.56 -11.00
CA GLU A 292 11.34 18.73 -10.04
C GLU A 292 12.87 19.05 -10.00
N ILE A 293 13.21 20.34 -9.96
CA ILE A 293 14.61 20.81 -10.03
C ILE A 293 15.53 20.13 -8.99
N HIS A 294 14.99 19.60 -7.92
CA HIS A 294 15.70 18.84 -6.90
C HIS A 294 16.36 17.58 -7.46
N THR A 295 15.81 16.97 -8.51
CA THR A 295 16.39 15.79 -9.18
C THR A 295 17.75 16.09 -9.81
N LEU A 296 17.96 17.33 -10.26
CA LEU A 296 19.24 17.80 -10.81
C LEU A 296 20.27 18.18 -9.74
N ILE A 297 19.79 18.56 -8.54
CA ILE A 297 20.61 19.22 -7.53
C ILE A 297 20.96 18.27 -6.37
N GLY A 298 20.09 17.37 -5.99
CA GLY A 298 20.15 16.67 -4.70
C GLY A 298 20.51 15.21 -4.73
N ALA A 299 20.64 14.64 -5.86
CA ALA A 299 20.83 13.22 -6.03
C ALA A 299 22.22 12.68 -5.58
N GLY A 300 23.05 13.49 -4.92
CA GLY A 300 24.48 13.22 -4.64
C GLY A 300 24.85 12.66 -3.28
N SER A 301 23.95 12.50 -2.29
CA SER A 301 24.41 12.29 -0.90
C SER A 301 24.13 10.93 -0.25
N ALA A 302 23.34 10.03 -0.84
CA ALA A 302 22.90 8.81 -0.14
C ALA A 302 23.25 7.45 -0.79
N SER A 303 23.66 7.40 -2.04
CA SER A 303 24.13 6.13 -2.66
C SER A 303 25.02 6.41 -3.85
N GLY A 304 26.24 5.91 -3.83
CA GLY A 304 27.32 6.18 -4.77
C GLY A 304 26.96 6.09 -6.26
N GLY A 305 26.53 7.19 -6.85
CA GLY A 305 26.28 7.25 -8.29
C GLY A 305 25.37 8.35 -8.80
N THR A 306 25.03 9.35 -8.01
CA THR A 306 24.03 10.34 -8.36
C THR A 306 24.61 11.60 -9.04
N LEU A 307 23.81 12.12 -10.00
CA LEU A 307 24.08 13.22 -10.92
C LEU A 307 24.08 14.57 -10.15
N ASP A 308 25.20 15.14 -9.81
CA ASP A 308 25.27 16.50 -9.26
C ASP A 308 25.47 17.52 -10.40
N ALA A 309 24.35 17.92 -11.01
CA ALA A 309 24.33 18.97 -12.03
C ALA A 309 24.36 20.40 -11.44
N SER A 310 24.34 20.55 -10.12
CA SER A 310 24.34 21.84 -9.46
C SER A 310 25.56 22.70 -9.86
N ASN A 311 26.71 22.07 -10.03
CA ASN A 311 27.95 22.72 -10.43
C ASN A 311 27.93 23.27 -11.85
N LEU A 312 27.08 22.74 -12.73
CA LEU A 312 26.88 23.23 -14.09
C LEU A 312 25.90 24.41 -14.14
N LEU A 313 24.86 24.37 -13.30
CA LEU A 313 23.85 25.42 -13.22
C LEU A 313 24.34 26.66 -12.47
N LYS A 314 25.08 26.49 -11.39
CA LYS A 314 25.58 27.56 -10.50
C LYS A 314 26.28 28.72 -11.25
N PRO A 315 27.20 28.49 -12.19
CA PRO A 315 27.85 29.59 -12.93
C PRO A 315 26.86 30.39 -13.84
N SER A 316 25.98 29.67 -14.53
CA SER A 316 25.01 30.28 -15.46
C SER A 316 23.95 31.11 -14.74
N LEU A 317 23.48 30.64 -13.56
CA LEU A 317 22.59 31.38 -12.68
C LEU A 317 23.27 32.58 -12.00
N SER A 318 24.60 32.49 -11.74
CA SER A 318 25.35 33.56 -11.08
C SER A 318 25.59 34.75 -11.98
N SER A 319 25.88 34.50 -13.25
CA SER A 319 26.14 35.55 -14.25
C SER A 319 24.89 36.35 -14.63
N GLY A 320 23.67 35.88 -14.23
CA GLY A 320 22.41 36.48 -14.63
C GLY A 320 22.09 36.29 -16.13
N GLN A 321 22.90 35.52 -16.83
CA GLN A 321 22.72 35.26 -18.28
C GLN A 321 21.61 34.23 -18.54
N LEU A 322 21.26 33.41 -17.56
CA LEU A 322 20.18 32.45 -17.62
C LEU A 322 19.10 32.85 -16.64
N LYS A 323 17.87 32.98 -17.11
CA LYS A 323 16.67 33.07 -16.29
C LYS A 323 16.11 31.66 -16.14
N CYS A 324 15.84 31.25 -14.91
CA CYS A 324 15.35 29.87 -14.58
C CYS A 324 14.15 29.94 -13.66
N ILE A 325 13.11 29.19 -13.98
CA ILE A 325 11.98 28.89 -13.10
C ILE A 325 12.16 27.46 -12.64
N GLY A 326 12.24 27.24 -11.34
CA GLY A 326 12.30 25.89 -10.76
C GLY A 326 10.99 25.54 -10.09
N ALA A 327 10.63 24.24 -10.07
CA ALA A 327 9.53 23.71 -9.26
C ALA A 327 10.06 22.59 -8.36
N THR A 328 9.58 22.54 -7.12
CA THR A 328 9.97 21.51 -6.13
C THR A 328 8.89 21.35 -5.05
N THR A 329 8.99 20.32 -4.22
CA THR A 329 8.11 20.18 -3.06
C THR A 329 8.68 20.85 -1.82
N PHE A 330 7.86 20.98 -0.74
CA PHE A 330 8.35 21.54 0.54
C PHE A 330 9.41 20.67 1.19
N THR A 331 9.32 19.37 1.04
CA THR A 331 10.27 18.42 1.63
C THR A 331 11.65 18.54 0.99
N GLU A 332 11.72 18.52 -0.33
CA GLU A 332 12.97 18.65 -1.09
C GLU A 332 13.55 20.05 -0.99
N TYR A 333 12.70 21.09 -0.91
CA TYR A 333 13.18 22.45 -0.65
C TYR A 333 13.99 22.51 0.66
N ARG A 334 13.45 21.99 1.76
CA ARG A 334 14.12 21.96 3.06
C ARG A 334 15.38 21.08 3.06
N SER A 335 15.31 19.92 2.41
CA SER A 335 16.42 18.96 2.43
C SER A 335 17.61 19.39 1.56
N ILE A 336 17.38 20.12 0.48
CA ILE A 336 18.36 20.43 -0.57
C ILE A 336 18.64 21.93 -0.66
N PHE A 337 17.61 22.77 -0.91
CA PHE A 337 17.81 24.19 -1.18
C PHE A 337 18.18 25.00 0.07
N GLU A 338 17.61 24.69 1.22
CA GLU A 338 17.95 25.41 2.46
C GLU A 338 19.38 25.09 2.92
N LYS A 339 19.88 23.88 2.62
CA LYS A 339 21.24 23.47 2.96
C LYS A 339 22.29 24.03 2.02
N ASP A 340 21.94 24.32 0.77
CA ASP A 340 22.87 24.94 -0.21
C ASP A 340 22.71 26.46 -0.25
N ALA A 341 23.54 27.17 0.52
CA ALA A 341 23.53 28.63 0.57
C ALA A 341 23.80 29.29 -0.80
N ALA A 342 24.45 28.60 -1.73
CA ALA A 342 24.73 29.12 -3.06
C ALA A 342 23.49 29.13 -3.95
N LEU A 343 22.63 28.12 -3.83
CA LEU A 343 21.35 28.04 -4.55
C LEU A 343 20.28 28.95 -3.92
N SER A 344 20.15 28.93 -2.59
CA SER A 344 19.14 29.73 -1.88
C SER A 344 19.32 31.24 -2.09
N ARG A 345 20.55 31.70 -2.36
CA ARG A 345 20.83 33.11 -2.70
C ARG A 345 20.46 33.49 -4.13
N ARG A 346 20.24 32.51 -5.03
CA ARG A 346 19.96 32.72 -6.46
C ARG A 346 18.51 32.56 -6.82
N PHE A 347 17.80 31.75 -6.07
CA PHE A 347 16.37 31.52 -6.24
C PHE A 347 15.54 32.36 -5.25
N GLN A 348 14.37 32.79 -5.68
CA GLN A 348 13.36 33.41 -4.84
C GLN A 348 12.19 32.46 -4.69
N LYS A 349 11.94 32.02 -3.48
CA LYS A 349 10.82 31.13 -3.14
C LYS A 349 9.47 31.81 -3.38
N ILE A 350 8.55 31.04 -4.00
CA ILE A 350 7.12 31.32 -4.11
C ILE A 350 6.39 30.11 -3.59
N ASP A 351 5.59 30.29 -2.53
CA ASP A 351 4.77 29.20 -2.00
C ASP A 351 3.52 29.01 -2.87
N VAL A 352 3.31 27.79 -3.36
CA VAL A 352 2.13 27.38 -4.13
C VAL A 352 1.30 26.48 -3.23
N LEU A 353 0.25 27.06 -2.66
CA LEU A 353 -0.65 26.35 -1.73
C LEU A 353 -1.70 25.55 -2.50
N GLU A 354 -2.26 24.54 -1.83
CA GLU A 354 -3.41 23.79 -2.33
C GLU A 354 -4.60 24.74 -2.50
N PRO A 355 -5.29 24.72 -3.66
CA PRO A 355 -6.46 25.57 -3.89
C PRO A 355 -7.63 25.13 -3.02
N THR A 356 -8.54 26.05 -2.71
CA THR A 356 -9.80 25.71 -2.02
C THR A 356 -10.72 24.89 -2.93
N VAL A 357 -11.76 24.30 -2.34
CA VAL A 357 -12.77 23.53 -3.09
C VAL A 357 -13.43 24.41 -4.14
N GLU A 358 -13.78 25.66 -3.78
CA GLU A 358 -14.40 26.64 -4.67
C GLU A 358 -13.48 26.99 -5.86
N GLN A 359 -12.20 27.26 -5.57
CA GLN A 359 -11.20 27.53 -6.62
C GLN A 359 -11.02 26.30 -7.53
N THR A 360 -11.05 25.11 -6.96
CA THR A 360 -10.96 23.86 -7.74
C THR A 360 -12.17 23.69 -8.66
N VAL A 361 -13.37 24.04 -8.21
CA VAL A 361 -14.57 24.00 -9.07
C VAL A 361 -14.41 24.94 -10.27
N GLU A 362 -13.85 26.15 -10.07
CA GLU A 362 -13.59 27.07 -11.17
C GLU A 362 -12.52 26.52 -12.15
N ILE A 363 -11.46 25.88 -11.62
CA ILE A 363 -10.46 25.20 -12.45
C ILE A 363 -11.12 24.10 -13.30
N LEU A 364 -11.95 23.23 -12.68
CA LEU A 364 -12.65 22.19 -13.39
C LEU A 364 -13.63 22.74 -14.46
N LYS A 365 -14.29 23.86 -14.19
CA LYS A 365 -15.15 24.54 -15.19
C LYS A 365 -14.33 25.01 -16.41
N GLY A 366 -13.15 25.52 -16.19
CA GLY A 366 -12.28 25.97 -17.28
C GLY A 366 -11.70 24.83 -18.11
N LEU A 367 -11.43 23.68 -17.48
CA LEU A 367 -10.92 22.48 -18.14
C LEU A 367 -12.03 21.65 -18.80
N LYS A 368 -13.29 21.89 -18.44
CA LYS A 368 -14.45 21.12 -18.85
C LYS A 368 -14.52 20.84 -20.35
N SER A 369 -14.37 21.86 -21.18
CA SER A 369 -14.49 21.75 -22.63
C SER A 369 -13.50 20.75 -23.22
N ARG A 370 -12.27 20.70 -22.70
CA ARG A 370 -11.23 19.79 -23.18
C ARG A 370 -11.52 18.34 -22.82
N PHE A 371 -11.97 18.09 -21.59
CA PHE A 371 -12.38 16.73 -21.18
C PHE A 371 -13.64 16.28 -21.91
N GLU A 372 -14.60 17.19 -22.20
CA GLU A 372 -15.78 16.89 -23.00
C GLU A 372 -15.44 16.50 -24.45
N GLU A 373 -14.46 17.18 -25.05
CA GLU A 373 -13.97 16.87 -26.39
C GLU A 373 -13.20 15.55 -26.43
N HIS A 374 -12.34 15.31 -25.43
CA HIS A 374 -11.53 14.09 -25.34
C HIS A 374 -12.39 12.85 -25.13
N HIS A 375 -13.30 12.88 -24.16
CA HIS A 375 -14.12 11.73 -23.80
C HIS A 375 -15.41 11.63 -24.58
N LYS A 376 -15.78 12.65 -25.38
CA LYS A 376 -17.05 12.74 -26.15
C LYS A 376 -18.28 12.60 -25.24
N VAL A 377 -18.24 13.17 -24.04
CA VAL A 377 -19.30 13.23 -23.05
C VAL A 377 -19.47 14.66 -22.57
N LYS A 378 -20.61 14.96 -21.91
CA LYS A 378 -20.84 16.26 -21.27
C LYS A 378 -20.76 16.13 -19.75
N TYR A 379 -20.20 17.10 -19.08
CA TYR A 379 -20.17 17.14 -17.61
C TYR A 379 -21.21 18.14 -17.10
N ALA A 380 -22.10 17.67 -16.22
CA ALA A 380 -23.01 18.54 -15.50
C ALA A 380 -22.24 19.39 -14.48
N LEU A 381 -22.66 20.64 -14.23
CA LEU A 381 -22.00 21.50 -13.22
C LEU A 381 -22.00 20.87 -11.82
N ALA A 382 -23.10 20.18 -11.48
CA ALA A 382 -23.18 19.42 -10.22
C ALA A 382 -22.18 18.27 -10.13
N ALA A 383 -21.75 17.69 -11.28
CA ALA A 383 -20.70 16.66 -11.31
C ALA A 383 -19.32 17.27 -11.02
N LEU A 384 -18.99 18.43 -11.58
CA LEU A 384 -17.73 19.14 -11.30
C LEU A 384 -17.64 19.58 -9.85
N GLN A 385 -18.74 20.10 -9.29
CA GLN A 385 -18.80 20.46 -7.89
C GLN A 385 -18.63 19.23 -6.99
N ALA A 386 -19.34 18.13 -7.30
CA ALA A 386 -19.17 16.89 -6.56
C ALA A 386 -17.75 16.31 -6.66
N ALA A 387 -17.10 16.41 -7.83
CA ALA A 387 -15.71 15.96 -7.99
C ALA A 387 -14.75 16.72 -7.07
N ALA A 388 -14.88 18.04 -6.95
CA ALA A 388 -14.05 18.85 -6.06
C ALA A 388 -14.36 18.56 -4.58
N GLU A 389 -15.63 18.55 -4.16
CA GLU A 389 -16.04 18.33 -2.78
C GLU A 389 -15.70 16.93 -2.28
N LEU A 390 -16.04 15.91 -3.08
CA LEU A 390 -15.85 14.52 -2.68
C LEU A 390 -14.39 14.08 -2.74
N SER A 391 -13.61 14.54 -3.72
CA SER A 391 -12.17 14.28 -3.75
C SER A 391 -11.46 14.95 -2.58
N ALA A 392 -11.83 16.18 -2.20
CA ALA A 392 -11.31 16.85 -1.03
C ALA A 392 -11.59 16.08 0.27
N LYS A 393 -12.80 15.49 0.36
CA LYS A 393 -13.26 14.79 1.56
C LYS A 393 -12.72 13.36 1.69
N TYR A 394 -12.60 12.63 0.56
CA TYR A 394 -12.40 11.18 0.58
C TYR A 394 -11.05 10.73 0.02
N ILE A 395 -10.35 11.56 -0.78
CA ILE A 395 -9.04 11.25 -1.34
C ILE A 395 -8.00 12.09 -0.62
N ASN A 396 -7.29 11.48 0.34
CA ASN A 396 -6.38 12.20 1.24
C ASN A 396 -4.89 12.01 0.92
N ASP A 397 -4.56 11.12 -0.02
CA ASP A 397 -3.19 10.81 -0.46
C ASP A 397 -2.67 11.76 -1.54
N ARG A 398 -3.53 12.62 -2.08
CA ARG A 398 -3.24 13.60 -3.13
C ARG A 398 -3.83 14.96 -2.81
N HIS A 399 -3.40 15.99 -3.53
CA HIS A 399 -3.83 17.37 -3.33
C HIS A 399 -4.74 17.86 -4.47
N LEU A 400 -5.58 18.85 -4.15
CA LEU A 400 -6.31 19.60 -5.15
C LEU A 400 -5.34 20.48 -5.99
N PRO A 401 -5.62 20.73 -7.26
CA PRO A 401 -6.77 20.30 -8.05
C PRO A 401 -6.60 18.92 -8.66
N ASP A 402 -5.40 18.33 -8.65
CA ASP A 402 -5.01 17.12 -9.37
C ASP A 402 -5.97 15.96 -9.12
N LYS A 403 -6.24 15.63 -7.83
CA LYS A 403 -7.18 14.56 -7.46
C LYS A 403 -8.61 14.77 -7.96
N ALA A 404 -9.05 16.01 -8.13
CA ALA A 404 -10.38 16.33 -8.67
C ALA A 404 -10.39 16.24 -10.21
N ILE A 405 -9.28 16.58 -10.85
CA ILE A 405 -9.06 16.41 -12.28
C ILE A 405 -9.05 14.93 -12.63
N ASP A 406 -8.32 14.11 -11.87
CA ASP A 406 -8.31 12.64 -12.06
C ASP A 406 -9.72 12.03 -11.95
N VAL A 407 -10.52 12.50 -11.00
CA VAL A 407 -11.90 12.02 -10.84
C VAL A 407 -12.76 12.29 -12.07
N ILE A 408 -12.70 13.50 -12.67
CA ILE A 408 -13.47 13.80 -13.87
C ILE A 408 -12.93 13.08 -15.10
N ASP A 409 -11.61 12.90 -15.20
CA ASP A 409 -10.97 12.17 -16.28
C ASP A 409 -11.34 10.69 -16.23
N GLU A 410 -11.24 10.05 -15.06
CA GLU A 410 -11.65 8.65 -14.87
C GLU A 410 -13.16 8.45 -15.10
N ALA A 411 -13.99 9.41 -14.70
CA ALA A 411 -15.44 9.37 -14.95
C ALA A 411 -15.75 9.40 -16.47
N GLY A 412 -15.00 10.20 -17.23
CA GLY A 412 -15.08 10.23 -18.70
C GLY A 412 -14.61 8.92 -19.33
N ALA A 413 -13.45 8.45 -18.92
CA ALA A 413 -12.84 7.20 -19.39
C ALA A 413 -13.75 5.98 -19.11
N ALA A 414 -14.38 5.93 -17.92
CA ALA A 414 -15.29 4.85 -17.55
C ALA A 414 -16.48 4.72 -18.54
N GLN A 415 -16.98 5.84 -19.09
CA GLN A 415 -18.03 5.79 -20.10
C GLN A 415 -17.54 5.24 -21.45
N GLN A 416 -16.27 5.45 -21.80
CA GLN A 416 -15.72 4.93 -23.05
C GLN A 416 -15.57 3.39 -23.05
N ILE A 417 -15.30 2.80 -21.89
CA ILE A 417 -15.16 1.34 -21.72
C ILE A 417 -16.50 0.62 -21.84
N LEU A 418 -17.61 1.29 -21.50
CA LEU A 418 -18.94 0.69 -21.56
C LEU A 418 -19.38 0.40 -23.01
N PRO A 419 -20.20 -0.68 -23.24
CA PRO A 419 -20.82 -0.91 -24.54
C PRO A 419 -21.66 0.30 -24.99
N PRO A 420 -21.72 0.61 -26.29
CA PRO A 420 -22.41 1.80 -26.81
C PRO A 420 -23.85 1.98 -26.30
N SER A 421 -24.57 0.88 -26.07
CA SER A 421 -25.96 0.88 -25.56
C SER A 421 -26.10 1.32 -24.10
N LYS A 422 -25.00 1.26 -23.32
CA LYS A 422 -24.98 1.62 -21.90
C LYS A 422 -24.23 2.93 -21.61
N ARG A 423 -23.64 3.56 -22.64
CA ARG A 423 -22.90 4.83 -22.49
C ARG A 423 -23.85 5.98 -22.19
N LYS A 424 -23.57 6.71 -21.14
CA LYS A 424 -24.28 7.95 -20.82
C LYS A 424 -23.61 9.12 -21.56
N LYS A 425 -24.42 9.94 -22.21
CA LYS A 425 -23.91 11.15 -22.90
C LYS A 425 -23.54 12.30 -21.93
N THR A 426 -24.11 12.26 -20.73
CA THR A 426 -23.87 13.28 -19.70
C THR A 426 -23.48 12.60 -18.39
N ILE A 427 -22.37 13.03 -17.83
CA ILE A 427 -21.89 12.59 -16.50
C ILE A 427 -22.56 13.48 -15.47
N SER A 428 -23.29 12.84 -14.55
CA SER A 428 -23.95 13.47 -13.43
C SER A 428 -23.18 13.27 -12.13
N LYS A 429 -23.71 13.77 -11.03
CA LYS A 429 -23.16 13.59 -9.69
C LYS A 429 -22.99 12.11 -9.33
N THR A 430 -23.90 11.25 -9.75
CA THR A 430 -23.92 9.81 -9.39
C THR A 430 -22.70 9.08 -9.97
N GLU A 431 -22.34 9.34 -11.23
CA GLU A 431 -21.16 8.75 -11.86
C GLU A 431 -19.88 9.18 -11.16
N VAL A 432 -19.80 10.45 -10.75
CA VAL A 432 -18.66 10.97 -9.98
C VAL A 432 -18.58 10.31 -8.59
N GLU A 433 -19.72 10.13 -7.92
CA GLU A 433 -19.79 9.42 -6.63
C GLU A 433 -19.26 7.97 -6.74
N GLU A 434 -19.64 7.25 -7.80
CA GLU A 434 -19.15 5.90 -8.08
C GLU A 434 -17.64 5.85 -8.30
N ILE A 435 -17.09 6.82 -9.05
CA ILE A 435 -15.65 6.90 -9.31
C ILE A 435 -14.88 7.25 -8.02
N VAL A 436 -15.33 8.25 -7.27
CA VAL A 436 -14.71 8.60 -5.99
C VAL A 436 -14.74 7.41 -5.02
N ALA A 437 -15.86 6.69 -4.94
CA ALA A 437 -15.98 5.49 -4.12
C ALA A 437 -14.94 4.44 -4.50
N LYS A 438 -14.71 4.25 -5.80
CA LYS A 438 -13.74 3.29 -6.33
C LYS A 438 -12.30 3.72 -6.04
N ILE A 439 -11.96 4.99 -6.28
CA ILE A 439 -10.61 5.53 -6.01
C ILE A 439 -10.31 5.50 -4.51
N ALA A 440 -11.24 5.98 -3.68
CA ALA A 440 -11.10 6.03 -2.24
C ALA A 440 -11.30 4.66 -1.55
N ARG A 441 -11.64 3.61 -2.32
CA ARG A 441 -11.94 2.25 -1.82
C ARG A 441 -13.03 2.21 -0.76
N ILE A 442 -14.09 2.99 -0.98
CA ILE A 442 -15.23 3.10 -0.10
C ILE A 442 -16.44 2.45 -0.80
N PRO A 443 -17.33 1.77 -0.08
CA PRO A 443 -18.60 1.33 -0.69
C PRO A 443 -19.36 2.52 -1.31
N PRO A 444 -19.86 2.43 -2.55
CA PRO A 444 -20.54 3.53 -3.24
C PRO A 444 -21.71 4.12 -2.44
N ALA A 445 -22.39 3.27 -1.66
CA ALA A 445 -23.48 3.66 -0.75
C ALA A 445 -23.05 4.70 0.33
N ASN A 446 -21.77 4.79 0.67
CA ASN A 446 -21.27 5.73 1.67
C ASN A 446 -20.94 7.11 1.10
N VAL A 447 -20.83 7.22 -0.21
CA VAL A 447 -20.59 8.48 -0.92
C VAL A 447 -21.92 9.15 -1.31
N SER A 448 -22.97 8.36 -1.48
CA SER A 448 -24.33 8.84 -1.81
C SER A 448 -25.16 9.21 -0.57
N GLN A 449 -26.28 9.88 -0.78
CA GLN A 449 -27.23 10.28 0.29
C GLN A 449 -27.88 9.12 1.08
N ASP A 450 -27.62 7.86 0.72
CA ASP A 450 -28.16 6.64 1.35
C ASP A 450 -27.59 6.37 2.78
N ASP A 451 -26.55 7.08 3.19
CA ASP A 451 -26.00 7.02 4.55
C ASP A 451 -27.04 7.43 5.61
N ARG A 452 -27.99 8.29 5.24
CA ARG A 452 -29.11 8.71 6.11
C ARG A 452 -30.08 7.55 6.44
N GLY A 453 -30.31 6.65 5.49
CA GLY A 453 -31.15 5.47 5.69
C GLY A 453 -30.57 4.53 6.72
N LYS A 454 -29.27 4.18 6.58
CA LYS A 454 -28.55 3.31 7.50
C LYS A 454 -28.42 3.90 8.91
N LEU A 455 -28.16 5.21 9.00
CA LEU A 455 -28.10 5.90 10.30
C LEU A 455 -29.45 5.93 10.99
N LYS A 456 -30.56 5.99 10.26
CA LYS A 456 -31.91 5.98 10.84
C LYS A 456 -32.22 4.66 11.55
N THR A 457 -31.76 3.52 11.00
CA THR A 457 -32.05 2.17 11.54
C THR A 457 -30.91 1.62 12.41
N LEU A 458 -29.79 2.33 12.54
CA LEU A 458 -28.56 1.87 13.20
C LEU A 458 -28.79 1.28 14.60
N ASP A 459 -29.58 1.95 15.43
CA ASP A 459 -29.89 1.50 16.80
C ASP A 459 -30.64 0.17 16.79
N ARG A 460 -31.66 0.03 15.94
CA ARG A 460 -32.44 -1.21 15.80
C ARG A 460 -31.58 -2.34 15.27
N ASP A 461 -30.78 -2.07 14.25
CA ASP A 461 -29.95 -3.07 13.57
C ASP A 461 -28.81 -3.57 14.48
N LEU A 462 -28.21 -2.69 15.28
CA LEU A 462 -27.24 -3.08 16.31
C LEU A 462 -27.87 -3.95 17.41
N LYS A 463 -29.06 -3.59 17.91
CA LYS A 463 -29.79 -4.35 18.95
C LYS A 463 -30.24 -5.72 18.46
N SER A 464 -30.46 -5.88 17.15
CA SER A 464 -30.83 -7.19 16.56
C SER A 464 -29.70 -8.21 16.59
N VAL A 465 -28.43 -7.77 16.70
CA VAL A 465 -27.24 -8.61 16.60
C VAL A 465 -26.42 -8.68 17.89
N VAL A 466 -26.43 -7.61 18.70
CA VAL A 466 -25.75 -7.54 20.00
C VAL A 466 -26.79 -7.50 21.09
N TYR A 467 -26.90 -8.58 21.84
CA TYR A 467 -28.00 -8.80 22.81
C TYR A 467 -27.65 -8.26 24.21
N GLY A 468 -28.67 -7.74 24.92
CA GLY A 468 -28.58 -7.36 26.32
C GLY A 468 -27.79 -6.08 26.61
N GLN A 469 -27.44 -5.32 25.57
CA GLN A 469 -26.66 -4.07 25.70
C GLN A 469 -27.44 -2.84 25.18
N ASP A 470 -28.76 -2.85 25.26
CA ASP A 470 -29.62 -1.85 24.60
C ASP A 470 -29.24 -0.41 24.93
N LYS A 471 -28.97 -0.10 26.21
CA LYS A 471 -28.56 1.25 26.65
C LYS A 471 -27.20 1.66 26.06
N ALA A 472 -26.23 0.74 26.04
CA ALA A 472 -24.92 0.98 25.47
C ALA A 472 -25.00 1.26 23.96
N LEU A 473 -25.81 0.49 23.25
CA LEU A 473 -26.03 0.63 21.81
C LEU A 473 -26.81 1.90 21.46
N ASP A 474 -27.76 2.33 22.31
CA ASP A 474 -28.47 3.61 22.14
C ASP A 474 -27.51 4.82 22.28
N ILE A 475 -26.63 4.79 23.27
CA ILE A 475 -25.61 5.83 23.46
C ILE A 475 -24.68 5.86 22.24
N LEU A 476 -24.19 4.70 21.78
CA LEU A 476 -23.31 4.57 20.63
C LEU A 476 -23.99 5.09 19.35
N ALA A 477 -25.20 4.62 19.06
CA ALA A 477 -25.96 5.04 17.88
C ALA A 477 -26.24 6.54 17.88
N SER A 478 -26.63 7.11 19.04
CA SER A 478 -26.90 8.53 19.19
C SER A 478 -25.64 9.36 18.98
N ALA A 479 -24.50 8.95 19.55
CA ALA A 479 -23.23 9.62 19.38
C ALA A 479 -22.71 9.57 17.94
N VAL A 480 -22.83 8.40 17.26
CA VAL A 480 -22.49 8.28 15.84
C VAL A 480 -23.39 9.14 14.95
N LYS A 481 -24.72 9.18 15.23
CA LYS A 481 -25.67 10.05 14.52
C LYS A 481 -25.30 11.53 14.70
N MET A 482 -24.95 11.93 15.91
CA MET A 482 -24.54 13.31 16.23
C MET A 482 -23.25 13.69 15.50
N ALA A 483 -22.23 12.83 15.54
CA ALA A 483 -20.97 13.04 14.86
C ALA A 483 -21.13 13.18 13.35
N ARG A 484 -22.01 12.37 12.74
CA ARG A 484 -22.32 12.40 11.30
C ARG A 484 -23.27 13.50 10.86
N SER A 485 -23.88 14.23 11.80
CA SER A 485 -24.83 15.32 11.48
C SER A 485 -24.15 16.56 10.87
N GLY A 486 -22.80 16.62 10.88
CA GLY A 486 -22.03 17.76 10.39
C GLY A 486 -21.95 18.93 11.38
N LEU A 487 -22.48 18.78 12.59
CA LEU A 487 -22.40 19.80 13.66
C LEU A 487 -21.08 19.76 14.44
N GLY A 488 -20.23 18.74 14.18
CA GLY A 488 -18.90 18.60 14.79
C GLY A 488 -17.84 19.51 14.14
N LYS A 489 -16.72 19.74 14.85
CA LYS A 489 -15.54 20.39 14.28
C LYS A 489 -14.92 19.48 13.24
N GLY A 490 -14.72 19.97 12.01
CA GLY A 490 -14.21 19.19 10.86
C GLY A 490 -12.81 18.59 11.02
N ASP A 491 -12.06 19.00 12.05
CA ASP A 491 -10.67 18.60 12.27
C ASP A 491 -10.50 17.41 13.24
N LYS A 492 -11.59 16.74 13.60
CA LYS A 492 -11.58 15.59 14.54
C LYS A 492 -12.02 14.30 13.86
N PRO A 493 -11.70 13.12 14.43
CA PRO A 493 -12.32 11.86 14.04
C PRO A 493 -13.85 11.93 14.07
N ILE A 494 -14.52 11.04 13.31
CA ILE A 494 -16.00 10.93 13.33
C ILE A 494 -16.51 10.75 14.77
N GLY A 495 -15.79 9.98 15.59
CA GLY A 495 -16.10 9.80 17.00
C GLY A 495 -15.01 9.01 17.70
N ALA A 496 -14.81 9.30 18.99
CA ALA A 496 -13.87 8.61 19.87
C ALA A 496 -14.64 8.04 21.07
N PHE A 497 -14.75 6.70 21.14
CA PHE A 497 -15.57 5.99 22.11
C PHE A 497 -14.73 5.08 23.00
N LEU A 498 -15.02 5.09 24.30
CA LEU A 498 -14.46 4.13 25.25
C LEU A 498 -15.54 3.14 25.69
N PHE A 499 -15.38 1.86 25.34
CA PHE A 499 -16.26 0.77 25.77
C PHE A 499 -15.72 0.16 27.05
N SER A 500 -16.44 0.35 28.16
CA SER A 500 -16.10 -0.21 29.47
C SER A 500 -17.00 -1.38 29.84
N GLY A 501 -16.53 -2.26 30.69
CA GLY A 501 -17.31 -3.38 31.24
C GLY A 501 -16.58 -4.71 31.25
N PRO A 502 -17.19 -5.79 31.78
CA PRO A 502 -16.59 -7.10 31.91
C PRO A 502 -16.12 -7.70 30.58
N THR A 503 -15.22 -8.69 30.66
CA THR A 503 -14.80 -9.44 29.49
C THR A 503 -15.94 -10.29 28.94
N GLY A 504 -16.02 -10.44 27.61
CA GLY A 504 -16.99 -11.35 26.96
C GLY A 504 -18.43 -10.87 26.91
N VAL A 505 -18.73 -9.60 27.23
CA VAL A 505 -20.09 -9.02 27.20
C VAL A 505 -20.49 -8.44 25.83
N GLY A 506 -19.60 -8.49 24.83
CA GLY A 506 -19.91 -8.07 23.46
C GLY A 506 -19.29 -6.75 23.00
N LYS A 507 -18.33 -6.15 23.72
CA LYS A 507 -17.65 -4.88 23.34
C LYS A 507 -17.04 -4.94 21.93
N THR A 508 -16.19 -5.94 21.69
CA THR A 508 -15.54 -6.16 20.37
C THR A 508 -16.55 -6.51 19.28
N GLU A 509 -17.60 -7.27 19.63
CA GLU A 509 -18.69 -7.61 18.70
C GLU A 509 -19.50 -6.36 18.31
N ALA A 510 -19.78 -5.45 19.23
CA ALA A 510 -20.46 -4.20 18.93
C ALA A 510 -19.67 -3.33 17.94
N ALA A 511 -18.35 -3.24 18.09
CA ALA A 511 -17.47 -2.54 17.15
C ALA A 511 -17.48 -3.21 15.75
N LYS A 512 -17.42 -4.55 15.70
CA LYS A 512 -17.49 -5.32 14.46
C LYS A 512 -18.82 -5.14 13.74
N GLN A 513 -19.93 -5.20 14.47
CA GLN A 513 -21.25 -5.03 13.90
C GLN A 513 -21.51 -3.57 13.46
N LEU A 514 -20.98 -2.59 14.19
CA LEU A 514 -21.03 -1.19 13.75
C LEU A 514 -20.33 -1.02 12.39
N ALA A 515 -19.12 -1.59 12.24
CA ALA A 515 -18.39 -1.54 10.98
C ALA A 515 -19.18 -2.21 9.84
N TYR A 516 -19.76 -3.38 10.10
CA TYR A 516 -20.56 -4.14 9.12
C TYR A 516 -21.82 -3.38 8.67
N ILE A 517 -22.61 -2.85 9.60
CA ILE A 517 -23.84 -2.11 9.32
C ILE A 517 -23.53 -0.81 8.56
N MET A 518 -22.47 -0.11 8.97
CA MET A 518 -22.02 1.09 8.27
C MET A 518 -21.39 0.79 6.91
N GLY A 519 -21.01 -0.46 6.62
CA GLY A 519 -20.35 -0.88 5.39
C GLY A 519 -18.93 -0.33 5.28
N ILE A 520 -18.22 -0.21 6.40
CA ILE A 520 -16.82 0.23 6.49
C ILE A 520 -15.95 -0.87 7.08
N ASP A 521 -14.64 -0.79 6.83
CA ASP A 521 -13.70 -1.78 7.33
C ASP A 521 -13.50 -1.69 8.84
N LEU A 522 -13.20 -2.83 9.48
CA LEU A 522 -12.72 -2.90 10.86
C LEU A 522 -11.21 -3.12 10.86
N ILE A 523 -10.48 -2.21 11.51
CA ILE A 523 -9.06 -2.36 11.82
C ILE A 523 -8.96 -2.60 13.32
N ARG A 524 -8.32 -3.69 13.73
CA ARG A 524 -8.16 -4.05 15.15
C ARG A 524 -6.69 -4.15 15.52
N PHE A 525 -6.33 -3.51 16.63
CA PHE A 525 -5.07 -3.67 17.32
C PHE A 525 -5.33 -4.13 18.75
N ASP A 526 -4.64 -5.18 19.18
CA ASP A 526 -4.66 -5.65 20.55
C ASP A 526 -3.55 -4.93 21.32
N MET A 527 -3.93 -4.13 22.29
CA MET A 527 -2.98 -3.28 23.02
C MET A 527 -2.09 -4.07 23.98
N SER A 528 -2.42 -5.34 24.24
CA SER A 528 -1.52 -6.24 24.97
C SER A 528 -0.19 -6.51 24.24
N GLU A 529 -0.16 -6.36 22.91
CA GLU A 529 1.06 -6.46 22.11
C GLU A 529 1.93 -5.20 22.17
N TYR A 530 1.39 -4.10 22.72
CA TYR A 530 2.02 -2.77 22.75
C TYR A 530 2.25 -2.25 24.17
N MET A 531 2.57 -3.15 25.10
CA MET A 531 2.87 -2.82 26.49
C MET A 531 4.25 -2.18 26.65
N GLU A 532 5.20 -2.51 25.77
CA GLU A 532 6.59 -2.07 25.86
C GLU A 532 6.88 -0.91 24.90
N ARG A 533 7.81 -0.03 25.31
CA ARG A 533 8.15 1.17 24.55
C ARG A 533 8.61 0.89 23.12
N HIS A 534 9.35 -0.18 22.89
CA HIS A 534 9.78 -0.54 21.53
C HIS A 534 8.62 -1.02 20.64
N ALA A 535 7.57 -1.59 21.23
CA ALA A 535 6.37 -1.96 20.49
C ALA A 535 5.57 -0.73 20.02
N VAL A 536 5.60 0.37 20.80
CA VAL A 536 5.02 1.66 20.38
C VAL A 536 5.69 2.18 19.09
N SER A 537 7.01 2.03 19.00
CA SER A 537 7.75 2.42 17.77
C SER A 537 7.32 1.63 16.54
N ARG A 538 6.85 0.40 16.67
CA ARG A 538 6.25 -0.37 15.57
C ARG A 538 4.89 0.19 15.15
N LEU A 539 4.12 0.76 16.09
CA LEU A 539 2.80 1.30 15.81
C LEU A 539 2.86 2.63 15.06
N ILE A 540 3.82 3.52 15.41
CA ILE A 540 3.96 4.89 14.88
C ILE A 540 5.23 5.11 14.04
N GLY A 541 6.02 4.07 13.77
CA GLY A 541 7.31 4.12 13.08
C GLY A 541 8.50 4.27 14.04
N ALA A 542 9.65 3.73 13.68
CA ALA A 542 10.88 3.88 14.45
C ALA A 542 11.51 5.26 14.23
N PRO A 543 12.10 5.89 15.25
CA PRO A 543 12.85 7.13 15.08
C PRO A 543 14.08 6.96 14.15
N PRO A 544 14.54 8.04 13.50
CA PRO A 544 15.76 8.00 12.69
C PRO A 544 16.95 7.44 13.45
N GLY A 545 17.68 6.51 12.82
CA GLY A 545 18.84 5.83 13.40
C GLY A 545 18.56 4.51 14.12
N TYR A 546 17.30 4.08 14.22
CA TYR A 546 16.95 2.75 14.74
C TYR A 546 16.68 1.75 13.61
N VAL A 547 16.90 0.46 13.89
CA VAL A 547 16.60 -0.62 12.93
C VAL A 547 15.12 -0.62 12.60
N GLY A 548 14.79 -0.60 11.29
CA GLY A 548 13.40 -0.53 10.83
C GLY A 548 12.85 0.89 10.62
N PHE A 549 13.69 1.93 10.65
CA PHE A 549 13.31 3.31 10.35
C PHE A 549 12.61 3.47 8.99
N ASP A 550 13.01 2.71 7.96
CA ASP A 550 12.40 2.76 6.62
C ASP A 550 10.97 2.19 6.57
N GLN A 551 10.56 1.46 7.62
CA GLN A 551 9.20 0.93 7.74
C GLN A 551 8.31 1.97 8.39
N GLY A 552 7.19 2.30 7.71
CA GLY A 552 6.17 3.18 8.27
C GLY A 552 5.51 2.59 9.52
N GLY A 553 4.84 3.42 10.32
CA GLY A 553 4.08 2.95 11.47
C GLY A 553 2.89 2.08 11.05
N LEU A 554 2.69 0.96 11.72
CA LEU A 554 1.58 0.03 11.41
C LEU A 554 0.21 0.70 11.47
N LEU A 555 0.00 1.61 12.45
CA LEU A 555 -1.25 2.35 12.61
C LEU A 555 -1.46 3.35 11.48
N THR A 556 -0.44 4.15 11.17
CA THR A 556 -0.51 5.16 10.11
C THR A 556 -0.69 4.51 8.75
N GLU A 557 0.01 3.40 8.49
CA GLU A 557 -0.11 2.66 7.25
C GLU A 557 -1.48 1.99 7.09
N ALA A 558 -2.03 1.38 8.15
CA ALA A 558 -3.33 0.74 8.13
C ALA A 558 -4.47 1.75 7.86
N VAL A 559 -4.41 2.92 8.49
CA VAL A 559 -5.40 4.00 8.30
C VAL A 559 -5.25 4.65 6.92
N THR A 560 -4.01 4.85 6.44
CA THR A 560 -3.79 5.37 5.07
C THR A 560 -4.33 4.40 4.01
N LYS A 561 -4.18 3.10 4.20
CA LYS A 561 -4.76 2.08 3.30
C LYS A 561 -6.29 2.03 3.35
N LYS A 562 -6.89 2.33 4.51
CA LYS A 562 -8.33 2.26 4.77
C LYS A 562 -8.79 3.50 5.55
N PRO A 563 -8.89 4.66 4.89
CA PRO A 563 -9.15 5.93 5.55
C PRO A 563 -10.57 6.04 6.14
N HIS A 564 -11.49 5.17 5.71
CA HIS A 564 -12.83 5.02 6.26
C HIS A 564 -12.95 3.68 6.98
N CYS A 565 -12.77 3.68 8.28
CA CYS A 565 -12.80 2.46 9.06
C CYS A 565 -13.30 2.69 10.49
N VAL A 566 -13.66 1.61 11.14
CA VAL A 566 -13.71 1.52 12.60
C VAL A 566 -12.34 1.06 13.07
N LEU A 567 -11.64 1.92 13.80
CA LEU A 567 -10.39 1.57 14.44
C LEU A 567 -10.67 1.11 15.86
N LEU A 568 -10.47 -0.18 16.11
CA LEU A 568 -10.65 -0.79 17.41
C LEU A 568 -9.30 -1.02 18.09
N LEU A 569 -9.09 -0.36 19.22
CA LEU A 569 -7.97 -0.58 20.13
C LEU A 569 -8.46 -1.40 21.32
N ASP A 570 -8.18 -2.71 21.31
CA ASP A 570 -8.70 -3.64 22.31
C ASP A 570 -7.77 -3.64 23.54
N GLU A 571 -8.36 -3.66 24.74
CA GLU A 571 -7.65 -3.68 26.05
C GLU A 571 -6.69 -2.50 26.25
N ILE A 572 -7.18 -1.27 26.02
CA ILE A 572 -6.38 -0.02 26.02
C ILE A 572 -5.64 0.21 27.34
N GLU A 573 -6.13 -0.31 28.47
CA GLU A 573 -5.47 -0.23 29.78
C GLU A 573 -4.11 -0.92 29.83
N LYS A 574 -3.84 -1.84 28.90
CA LYS A 574 -2.56 -2.55 28.80
C LYS A 574 -1.53 -1.79 27.96
N ALA A 575 -1.94 -0.78 27.23
CA ALA A 575 -1.09 -0.01 26.35
C ALA A 575 -0.01 0.77 27.12
N HIS A 576 1.16 0.91 26.51
CA HIS A 576 2.20 1.80 27.05
C HIS A 576 1.69 3.25 27.13
N PRO A 577 2.06 4.03 28.17
CA PRO A 577 1.61 5.42 28.34
C PRO A 577 1.81 6.33 27.14
N ASP A 578 2.85 6.13 26.35
CA ASP A 578 3.13 6.93 25.14
C ASP A 578 2.01 6.81 24.08
N ILE A 579 1.28 5.68 24.04
CA ILE A 579 0.15 5.49 23.14
C ILE A 579 -0.99 6.48 23.43
N PHE A 580 -1.23 6.78 24.72
CA PHE A 580 -2.24 7.76 25.09
C PHE A 580 -1.91 9.16 24.54
N ASN A 581 -0.62 9.54 24.51
CA ASN A 581 -0.20 10.83 23.92
C ASN A 581 -0.46 10.87 22.42
N VAL A 582 -0.22 9.74 21.71
CA VAL A 582 -0.55 9.60 20.29
C VAL A 582 -2.07 9.73 20.05
N LEU A 583 -2.87 9.06 20.88
CA LEU A 583 -4.32 9.11 20.76
C LEU A 583 -4.89 10.49 21.08
N LEU A 584 -4.30 11.25 22.03
CA LEU A 584 -4.66 12.63 22.29
C LEU A 584 -4.47 13.49 21.02
N GLN A 585 -3.34 13.35 20.33
CA GLN A 585 -3.10 14.05 19.06
C GLN A 585 -4.14 13.69 18.00
N VAL A 586 -4.45 12.39 17.86
CA VAL A 586 -5.48 11.92 16.92
C VAL A 586 -6.85 12.52 17.25
N MET A 587 -7.26 12.50 18.51
CA MET A 587 -8.57 13.00 18.94
C MET A 587 -8.70 14.53 18.84
N ASP A 588 -7.60 15.29 18.94
CA ASP A 588 -7.62 16.75 18.85
C ASP A 588 -7.54 17.28 17.42
N HIS A 589 -6.69 16.67 16.60
CA HIS A 589 -6.34 17.18 15.28
C HIS A 589 -6.78 16.27 14.12
N GLY A 590 -7.35 15.09 14.40
CA GLY A 590 -7.77 14.13 13.38
C GLY A 590 -6.66 13.67 12.46
N THR A 591 -5.39 13.90 12.82
CA THR A 591 -4.23 13.55 12.02
C THR A 591 -3.08 13.06 12.89
N LEU A 592 -2.31 12.12 12.38
CA LEU A 592 -1.10 11.61 13.03
C LEU A 592 0.04 11.62 12.02
N THR A 593 1.16 12.22 12.41
CA THR A 593 2.39 12.17 11.61
C THR A 593 3.29 11.12 12.22
N ASP A 594 3.71 10.14 11.40
CA ASP A 594 4.67 9.12 11.82
C ASP A 594 6.10 9.67 11.91
N ASN A 595 7.01 8.88 12.46
CA ASN A 595 8.40 9.29 12.59
C ASN A 595 9.12 9.46 11.23
N ASN A 596 8.54 8.94 10.13
CA ASN A 596 9.04 9.13 8.76
C ASN A 596 8.47 10.38 8.09
N GLY A 597 7.66 11.18 8.81
CA GLY A 597 7.03 12.38 8.30
C GLY A 597 5.77 12.12 7.47
N ARG A 598 5.27 10.88 7.38
CA ARG A 598 4.01 10.56 6.68
C ARG A 598 2.85 10.95 7.56
N LYS A 599 1.90 11.67 7.00
CA LYS A 599 0.70 12.14 7.68
C LYS A 599 -0.47 11.22 7.37
N ALA A 600 -1.01 10.55 8.39
CA ALA A 600 -2.25 9.76 8.28
C ALA A 600 -3.44 10.59 8.75
N ASP A 601 -4.56 10.48 8.04
CA ASP A 601 -5.79 11.22 8.30
C ASP A 601 -6.83 10.33 8.99
N PHE A 602 -7.24 10.73 10.18
CA PHE A 602 -8.22 10.03 11.02
C PHE A 602 -9.59 10.71 11.04
N ARG A 603 -9.80 11.80 10.28
CA ARG A 603 -11.07 12.56 10.28
C ARG A 603 -12.28 11.73 9.86
N ASN A 604 -12.06 10.68 9.09
CA ASN A 604 -13.11 9.76 8.65
C ASN A 604 -13.09 8.41 9.41
N VAL A 605 -12.36 8.31 10.50
CA VAL A 605 -12.24 7.12 11.35
C VAL A 605 -13.18 7.20 12.54
N ILE A 606 -13.83 6.08 12.88
CA ILE A 606 -14.52 5.89 14.15
C ILE A 606 -13.56 5.18 15.10
N LEU A 607 -13.05 5.88 16.10
CA LEU A 607 -12.11 5.34 17.08
C LEU A 607 -12.89 4.69 18.23
N ILE A 608 -12.70 3.40 18.44
CA ILE A 608 -13.26 2.63 19.54
C ILE A 608 -12.13 2.03 20.37
N MET A 609 -12.15 2.30 21.65
CA MET A 609 -11.21 1.71 22.61
C MET A 609 -12.00 0.83 23.57
N THR A 610 -11.52 -0.36 23.91
CA THR A 610 -12.16 -1.21 24.91
C THR A 610 -11.32 -1.27 26.17
N THR A 611 -11.98 -1.36 27.31
CA THR A 611 -11.34 -1.58 28.60
C THR A 611 -12.13 -2.53 29.45
N ASN A 612 -11.41 -3.31 30.25
CA ASN A 612 -11.99 -4.17 31.29
C ASN A 612 -11.99 -3.49 32.67
N ALA A 613 -11.58 -2.22 32.74
CA ALA A 613 -11.60 -1.42 33.96
C ALA A 613 -13.03 -1.38 34.56
N GLY A 614 -13.13 -1.50 35.88
CA GLY A 614 -14.40 -1.56 36.60
C GLY A 614 -14.98 -2.96 36.76
N ALA A 615 -14.53 -3.95 35.99
CA ALA A 615 -15.01 -5.32 36.09
C ALA A 615 -14.48 -6.07 37.33
N GLU A 616 -13.24 -5.80 37.73
CA GLU A 616 -12.62 -6.44 38.90
C GLU A 616 -13.26 -5.97 40.22
N THR A 617 -13.68 -4.73 40.28
CA THR A 617 -14.37 -4.15 41.46
C THR A 617 -15.80 -4.65 41.59
N MET A 618 -16.49 -4.95 40.50
CA MET A 618 -17.84 -5.54 40.53
C MET A 618 -17.85 -6.97 41.09
N ASN A 619 -16.75 -7.72 40.97
CA ASN A 619 -16.66 -9.13 41.36
C ASN A 619 -16.03 -9.34 42.78
N LYS A 620 -15.49 -8.29 43.40
CA LYS A 620 -15.01 -8.40 44.80
C LYS A 620 -16.22 -8.37 45.72
N ALA A 621 -16.57 -9.58 46.24
CA ALA A 621 -17.55 -9.71 47.27
C ALA A 621 -17.17 -8.79 48.45
N THR A 622 -18.04 -7.85 48.79
CA THR A 622 -17.88 -6.95 49.96
C THR A 622 -17.91 -7.76 51.21
N ILE A 623 -16.75 -7.98 51.83
CA ILE A 623 -16.68 -8.44 53.24
C ILE A 623 -16.99 -7.21 54.10
N GLY A 624 -18.26 -7.02 54.47
CA GLY A 624 -18.73 -5.93 55.33
C GLY A 624 -20.13 -5.43 55.01
N PHE A 625 -20.90 -5.05 56.03
CA PHE A 625 -22.25 -4.53 56.00
C PHE A 625 -22.27 -3.08 55.33
N THR A 626 -22.26 -3.03 54.00
CA THR A 626 -22.50 -1.77 53.29
C THR A 626 -23.42 -2.00 52.11
N ASN A 627 -24.32 -1.06 51.87
CA ASN A 627 -25.41 -1.03 50.91
C ASN A 627 -25.06 -1.54 49.50
N PRO A 628 -26.05 -2.08 48.74
CA PRO A 628 -25.85 -2.51 47.35
C PRO A 628 -25.33 -1.32 46.52
N ARG A 629 -24.15 -1.49 45.92
CA ARG A 629 -23.45 -0.47 45.15
C ARG A 629 -24.29 -0.05 43.94
N GLU A 630 -24.59 1.21 43.85
CA GLU A 630 -25.18 1.85 42.71
C GLU A 630 -24.16 1.89 41.54
N SER A 631 -24.65 2.00 40.32
CA SER A 631 -23.93 2.04 39.02
C SER A 631 -22.88 3.18 38.87
N GLY A 632 -22.25 3.63 39.95
CA GLY A 632 -21.22 4.67 39.96
C GLY A 632 -19.79 4.20 40.08
N ASP A 633 -19.56 2.94 40.46
CA ASP A 633 -18.21 2.43 40.76
C ASP A 633 -17.34 2.24 39.50
N GLU A 634 -17.92 1.92 38.31
CA GLU A 634 -17.21 1.85 37.04
C GLU A 634 -16.51 3.17 36.69
N MET A 635 -17.17 4.29 36.97
CA MET A 635 -16.62 5.62 36.69
C MET A 635 -15.44 5.97 37.60
N VAL A 636 -15.34 5.37 38.77
CA VAL A 636 -14.23 5.59 39.71
C VAL A 636 -12.95 4.94 39.16
N ASP A 637 -13.04 3.71 38.66
CA ASP A 637 -11.88 3.02 38.11
C ASP A 637 -11.44 3.64 36.79
N ILE A 638 -12.38 4.07 35.94
CA ILE A 638 -12.08 4.83 34.71
C ILE A 638 -11.38 6.14 35.06
N LYS A 639 -11.81 6.84 36.10
CA LYS A 639 -11.18 8.09 36.59
C LYS A 639 -9.77 7.85 37.12
N ARG A 640 -9.48 6.66 37.64
CA ARG A 640 -8.17 6.30 38.17
C ARG A 640 -7.19 5.90 37.06
N LEU A 641 -7.65 5.20 36.04
CA LEU A 641 -6.81 4.70 34.95
C LEU A 641 -6.54 5.73 33.86
N PHE A 642 -7.53 6.56 33.56
CA PHE A 642 -7.45 7.52 32.46
C PHE A 642 -7.40 8.96 32.99
N THR A 643 -6.44 9.73 32.52
CA THR A 643 -6.28 11.14 32.88
C THR A 643 -7.55 11.96 32.55
N PRO A 644 -7.85 13.05 33.31
CA PRO A 644 -8.95 13.94 32.95
C PRO A 644 -8.86 14.47 31.52
N GLU A 645 -7.64 14.73 31.06
CA GLU A 645 -7.36 15.21 29.70
C GLU A 645 -7.83 14.22 28.63
N PHE A 646 -7.50 12.93 28.78
CA PHE A 646 -7.92 11.88 27.87
C PHE A 646 -9.45 11.70 27.88
N ARG A 647 -10.07 11.67 29.07
CA ARG A 647 -11.52 11.48 29.20
C ARG A 647 -12.35 12.60 28.57
N ASN A 648 -11.88 13.85 28.68
CA ASN A 648 -12.55 15.01 28.10
C ASN A 648 -12.53 15.08 26.58
N ARG A 649 -11.71 14.24 25.91
CA ARG A 649 -11.63 14.14 24.45
C ARG A 649 -12.48 13.02 23.88
N LEU A 650 -13.03 12.16 24.74
CA LEU A 650 -13.96 11.11 24.34
C LEU A 650 -15.34 11.73 24.07
N ASP A 651 -15.97 11.32 22.97
CA ASP A 651 -17.35 11.71 22.66
C ASP A 651 -18.35 10.99 23.56
N ALA A 652 -18.07 9.71 23.90
CA ALA A 652 -18.86 8.98 24.89
C ALA A 652 -18.06 7.84 25.54
N ILE A 653 -18.40 7.59 26.81
CA ILE A 653 -18.03 6.37 27.54
C ILE A 653 -19.26 5.47 27.54
N VAL A 654 -19.14 4.28 26.95
CA VAL A 654 -20.23 3.33 26.72
C VAL A 654 -20.05 2.14 27.66
N GLY A 655 -20.85 2.09 28.73
CA GLY A 655 -20.81 1.02 29.73
C GLY A 655 -21.58 -0.21 29.27
N PHE A 656 -20.90 -1.35 29.18
CA PHE A 656 -21.45 -2.67 28.89
C PHE A 656 -21.70 -3.43 30.19
N LYS A 657 -22.92 -3.93 30.36
CA LYS A 657 -23.32 -4.66 31.57
C LYS A 657 -23.00 -6.15 31.46
N ALA A 658 -22.91 -6.82 32.61
CA ALA A 658 -22.89 -8.28 32.64
C ALA A 658 -24.14 -8.86 31.97
N LEU A 659 -24.01 -10.03 31.35
CA LEU A 659 -25.09 -10.67 30.61
C LEU A 659 -26.03 -11.40 31.57
N ASP A 660 -27.33 -11.19 31.42
CA ASP A 660 -28.37 -11.94 32.12
C ASP A 660 -28.54 -13.34 31.49
N GLU A 661 -29.06 -14.30 32.28
CA GLU A 661 -29.24 -15.69 31.87
C GLU A 661 -30.07 -15.83 30.57
N ASN A 662 -31.13 -15.03 30.40
CA ASN A 662 -31.93 -15.00 29.19
C ASN A 662 -31.15 -14.48 27.97
N VAL A 663 -30.23 -13.56 28.20
CA VAL A 663 -29.35 -13.03 27.14
C VAL A 663 -28.29 -14.07 26.75
N ILE A 664 -27.77 -14.81 27.71
CA ILE A 664 -26.82 -15.91 27.48
C ILE A 664 -27.44 -16.97 26.57
N LEU A 665 -28.71 -17.36 26.80
CA LEU A 665 -29.43 -18.28 25.94
C LEU A 665 -29.52 -17.76 24.50
N ARG A 666 -29.84 -16.48 24.29
CA ARG A 666 -29.84 -15.87 22.95
C ARG A 666 -28.45 -15.86 22.29
N VAL A 667 -27.37 -15.70 23.08
CA VAL A 667 -26.02 -15.78 22.58
C VAL A 667 -25.68 -17.21 22.12
N VAL A 668 -26.12 -18.23 22.90
CA VAL A 668 -26.01 -19.65 22.49
C VAL A 668 -26.76 -19.86 21.16
N ASP A 669 -27.99 -19.39 21.06
CA ASP A 669 -28.80 -19.51 19.84
C ASP A 669 -28.09 -18.88 18.64
N LYS A 670 -27.49 -17.71 18.80
CA LYS A 670 -26.70 -17.07 17.75
C LYS A 670 -25.53 -17.93 17.27
N PHE A 671 -24.77 -18.55 18.19
CA PHE A 671 -23.66 -19.41 17.81
C PHE A 671 -24.13 -20.73 17.17
N LEU A 672 -25.24 -21.29 17.65
CA LEU A 672 -25.83 -22.48 17.05
C LEU A 672 -26.40 -22.19 15.65
N LEU A 673 -27.04 -21.04 15.44
CA LEU A 673 -27.50 -20.59 14.12
C LEU A 673 -26.34 -20.39 13.13
N GLN A 674 -25.20 -19.86 13.60
CA GLN A 674 -24.01 -19.76 12.77
C GLN A 674 -23.48 -21.13 12.35
N LEU A 675 -23.51 -22.11 13.26
CA LEU A 675 -23.13 -23.49 12.98
C LEU A 675 -24.13 -24.14 12.00
N GLU A 676 -25.42 -23.93 12.21
CA GLU A 676 -26.49 -24.39 11.32
C GLU A 676 -26.29 -23.86 9.88
N THR A 677 -25.99 -22.57 9.73
CA THR A 677 -25.70 -21.98 8.42
C THR A 677 -24.47 -22.63 7.75
N GLN A 678 -23.42 -22.91 8.50
CA GLN A 678 -22.23 -23.60 7.97
C GLN A 678 -22.50 -25.05 7.58
N LEU A 679 -23.38 -25.74 8.31
CA LEU A 679 -23.77 -27.11 8.02
C LEU A 679 -24.76 -27.16 6.82
N ALA A 680 -25.63 -26.17 6.67
CA ALA A 680 -26.53 -26.04 5.52
C ALA A 680 -25.75 -25.89 4.19
N GLU A 681 -24.60 -25.19 4.17
CA GLU A 681 -23.70 -25.16 3.00
C GLU A 681 -23.20 -26.55 2.60
N LYS A 682 -23.10 -27.47 3.57
CA LYS A 682 -22.71 -28.87 3.38
C LYS A 682 -23.91 -29.82 3.19
N LYS A 683 -25.11 -29.25 2.98
CA LYS A 683 -26.38 -29.98 2.81
C LYS A 683 -26.80 -30.81 4.05
N VAL A 684 -26.41 -30.36 5.22
CA VAL A 684 -26.78 -30.96 6.50
C VAL A 684 -27.82 -30.07 7.17
N ASP A 685 -29.02 -30.59 7.39
CA ASP A 685 -30.09 -29.96 8.15
C ASP A 685 -29.94 -30.36 9.62
N VAL A 686 -29.66 -29.39 10.50
CA VAL A 686 -29.35 -29.67 11.92
C VAL A 686 -30.43 -29.12 12.83
N THR A 687 -30.75 -29.88 13.86
CA THR A 687 -31.64 -29.49 14.95
C THR A 687 -30.95 -29.67 16.29
N PHE A 688 -30.98 -28.62 17.13
CA PHE A 688 -30.40 -28.66 18.47
C PHE A 688 -31.49 -28.75 19.51
N THR A 689 -31.33 -29.67 20.50
CA THR A 689 -32.33 -29.85 21.56
C THR A 689 -32.26 -28.75 22.62
N ASP A 690 -33.39 -28.46 23.29
CA ASP A 690 -33.43 -27.46 24.37
C ASP A 690 -32.56 -27.82 25.58
N LYS A 691 -32.36 -29.11 25.81
CA LYS A 691 -31.43 -29.64 26.85
C LYS A 691 -30.00 -29.20 26.55
N LEU A 692 -29.54 -29.40 25.31
CA LEU A 692 -28.20 -29.01 24.88
C LEU A 692 -28.03 -27.48 24.99
N ARG A 693 -29.03 -26.70 24.58
CA ARG A 693 -28.99 -25.22 24.66
C ARG A 693 -28.80 -24.74 26.07
N LYS A 694 -29.59 -25.26 27.04
CA LYS A 694 -29.47 -24.90 28.45
C LYS A 694 -28.12 -25.36 29.06
N HIS A 695 -27.65 -26.50 28.67
CA HIS A 695 -26.33 -27.02 29.13
C HIS A 695 -25.19 -26.13 28.63
N LEU A 696 -25.20 -25.75 27.33
CA LEU A 696 -24.24 -24.86 26.76
C LEU A 696 -24.29 -23.47 27.45
N ALA A 697 -25.47 -22.95 27.74
CA ALA A 697 -25.64 -21.70 28.45
C ALA A 697 -25.01 -21.76 29.87
N LYS A 698 -25.21 -22.85 30.59
CA LYS A 698 -24.70 -23.05 31.98
C LYS A 698 -23.19 -23.24 31.98
N LYS A 699 -22.62 -24.08 31.10
CA LYS A 699 -21.18 -24.40 31.08
C LYS A 699 -20.34 -23.38 30.24
N GLY A 700 -20.94 -22.79 29.25
CA GLY A 700 -20.24 -21.86 28.35
C GLY A 700 -20.20 -20.39 28.82
N PHE A 701 -20.85 -20.09 29.95
CA PHE A 701 -20.78 -18.78 30.58
C PHE A 701 -19.94 -18.84 31.87
N ASP A 702 -19.00 -17.93 31.97
CA ASP A 702 -18.18 -17.72 33.15
C ASP A 702 -18.36 -16.28 33.62
N PRO A 703 -18.66 -16.01 34.90
CA PRO A 703 -18.88 -14.67 35.44
C PRO A 703 -17.70 -13.71 35.18
N LEU A 704 -16.47 -14.22 35.07
CA LEU A 704 -15.25 -13.44 34.83
C LEU A 704 -14.92 -13.30 33.35
N MET A 705 -15.23 -14.32 32.55
CA MET A 705 -14.91 -14.37 31.13
C MET A 705 -16.10 -14.11 30.21
N GLY A 706 -17.30 -13.99 30.77
CA GLY A 706 -18.54 -13.78 30.03
C GLY A 706 -18.85 -14.94 29.09
N ALA A 707 -19.30 -14.65 27.89
CA ALA A 707 -19.61 -15.65 26.85
C ALA A 707 -18.40 -16.10 26.04
N ARG A 708 -17.17 -15.67 26.36
CA ARG A 708 -15.95 -16.04 25.62
C ARG A 708 -15.67 -17.55 25.59
N PRO A 709 -15.91 -18.33 26.70
CA PRO A 709 -15.73 -19.79 26.69
C PRO A 709 -16.75 -20.54 25.82
N MET A 710 -17.90 -19.92 25.51
CA MET A 710 -19.00 -20.54 24.77
C MET A 710 -18.58 -21.06 23.39
N GLN A 711 -17.87 -20.23 22.63
CA GLN A 711 -17.43 -20.60 21.29
C GLN A 711 -16.46 -21.78 21.33
N ARG A 712 -15.58 -21.81 22.33
CA ARG A 712 -14.63 -22.91 22.56
C ARG A 712 -15.36 -24.17 22.97
N LEU A 713 -16.34 -24.07 23.89
CA LEU A 713 -17.16 -25.18 24.30
C LEU A 713 -17.90 -25.81 23.11
N ILE A 714 -18.53 -25.01 22.24
CA ILE A 714 -19.21 -25.48 21.02
C ILE A 714 -18.21 -26.15 20.08
N GLN A 715 -16.99 -25.62 19.97
CA GLN A 715 -15.94 -26.21 19.16
C GLN A 715 -15.50 -27.57 19.67
N ASP A 716 -15.25 -27.71 20.98
CA ASP A 716 -14.71 -28.91 21.58
C ASP A 716 -15.78 -30.01 21.70
N THR A 717 -17.06 -29.65 21.90
CA THR A 717 -18.16 -30.61 22.07
C THR A 717 -18.83 -30.98 20.73
N ILE A 718 -19.32 -29.99 19.98
CA ILE A 718 -20.14 -30.23 18.79
C ILE A 718 -19.30 -30.36 17.54
N ARG A 719 -18.45 -29.35 17.27
CA ARG A 719 -17.69 -29.32 16.00
C ARG A 719 -16.71 -30.46 15.88
N ARG A 720 -16.05 -30.86 17.00
CA ARG A 720 -15.10 -31.95 17.00
C ARG A 720 -15.80 -33.29 16.73
N ALA A 721 -16.97 -33.53 17.34
CA ALA A 721 -17.75 -34.73 17.11
C ALA A 721 -18.32 -34.82 15.68
N LEU A 722 -18.62 -33.67 15.07
CA LEU A 722 -19.14 -33.59 13.68
C LEU A 722 -18.05 -33.70 12.63
N ALA A 723 -16.81 -33.37 12.94
CA ALA A 723 -15.75 -33.30 11.94
C ALA A 723 -15.53 -34.64 11.23
N ASP A 724 -15.48 -35.72 11.99
CA ASP A 724 -15.25 -37.09 11.47
C ASP A 724 -16.47 -37.59 10.67
N GLU A 725 -17.69 -37.27 11.11
CA GLU A 725 -18.92 -37.66 10.42
C GLU A 725 -19.13 -36.87 9.10
N LEU A 726 -18.66 -35.60 9.01
CA LEU A 726 -18.70 -34.78 7.82
C LEU A 726 -17.63 -35.14 6.80
N LEU A 727 -16.46 -35.60 7.26
CA LEU A 727 -15.33 -35.91 6.38
C LEU A 727 -15.34 -37.36 5.89
N PHE A 728 -15.63 -38.29 6.78
CA PHE A 728 -15.45 -39.71 6.51
C PHE A 728 -16.68 -40.56 6.90
N GLY A 729 -17.65 -39.97 7.60
CA GLY A 729 -18.79 -40.67 8.14
C GLY A 729 -20.06 -40.54 7.31
N ARG A 730 -21.22 -40.62 8.02
CA ARG A 730 -22.56 -40.70 7.44
C ARG A 730 -23.08 -39.39 6.84
N LEU A 731 -22.42 -38.26 7.08
CA LEU A 731 -22.81 -36.91 6.58
C LEU A 731 -22.00 -36.43 5.40
N THR A 732 -21.17 -37.25 4.78
CA THR A 732 -20.37 -36.89 3.58
C THR A 732 -21.20 -36.40 2.43
N ASP A 733 -22.39 -36.94 2.19
CA ASP A 733 -23.32 -36.58 1.13
C ASP A 733 -24.45 -35.63 1.62
N GLY A 734 -24.39 -35.25 2.90
CA GLY A 734 -25.44 -34.48 3.58
C GLY A 734 -26.44 -35.37 4.30
N GLY A 735 -27.40 -34.78 5.01
CA GLY A 735 -28.39 -35.52 5.81
C GLY A 735 -29.11 -34.66 6.82
N ARG A 736 -29.91 -35.28 7.67
CA ARG A 736 -30.49 -34.67 8.85
C ARG A 736 -29.71 -35.06 10.08
N LEU A 737 -29.48 -34.12 10.96
CA LEU A 737 -28.72 -34.25 12.17
C LEU A 737 -29.52 -33.70 13.34
N THR A 738 -29.75 -34.50 14.38
CA THR A 738 -30.23 -34.01 15.67
C THR A 738 -29.10 -34.10 16.69
N VAL A 739 -28.76 -32.99 17.33
CA VAL A 739 -27.70 -32.90 18.33
C VAL A 739 -28.36 -32.79 19.70
N ASP A 740 -28.15 -33.80 20.52
CA ASP A 740 -28.68 -33.89 21.89
C ASP A 740 -27.52 -34.10 22.89
N LEU A 741 -27.84 -34.09 24.19
CA LEU A 741 -26.92 -34.32 25.29
C LEU A 741 -27.07 -35.75 25.83
N ASP A 742 -25.98 -36.46 26.09
CA ASP A 742 -26.00 -37.73 26.78
C ASP A 742 -26.16 -37.52 28.28
N ASP A 743 -27.30 -37.95 28.83
CA ASP A 743 -27.67 -37.76 30.23
C ASP A 743 -26.96 -38.78 31.19
N LYS A 744 -26.12 -39.69 30.68
CA LYS A 744 -25.55 -40.79 31.49
C LYS A 744 -24.45 -40.40 32.46
N ASP A 745 -23.83 -39.22 32.25
CA ASP A 745 -22.75 -38.78 33.12
C ASP A 745 -22.71 -37.24 33.19
N GLU A 746 -23.20 -36.64 34.28
CA GLU A 746 -23.19 -35.17 34.47
C GLU A 746 -21.80 -34.55 34.44
N SER A 747 -20.75 -35.37 34.64
CA SER A 747 -19.36 -34.90 34.61
C SER A 747 -18.74 -34.85 33.20
N LYS A 748 -19.22 -35.65 32.25
CA LYS A 748 -18.77 -35.69 30.87
C LYS A 748 -19.81 -35.10 29.95
N THR A 749 -19.44 -34.04 29.21
CA THR A 749 -20.28 -33.43 28.20
C THR A 749 -20.10 -34.19 26.88
N GLU A 750 -20.72 -35.39 26.77
CA GLU A 750 -20.75 -36.14 25.52
C GLU A 750 -22.05 -35.77 24.78
N VAL A 751 -21.88 -35.44 23.49
CA VAL A 751 -22.98 -35.05 22.62
C VAL A 751 -23.44 -36.27 21.83
N LEU A 752 -24.74 -36.55 21.87
CA LEU A 752 -25.35 -37.57 21.04
C LEU A 752 -25.68 -37.00 19.68
N LEU A 753 -25.21 -37.64 18.63
CA LEU A 753 -25.49 -37.31 17.23
C LEU A 753 -26.46 -38.35 16.66
N ASP A 754 -27.71 -37.98 16.49
CA ASP A 754 -28.69 -38.76 15.73
C ASP A 754 -28.62 -38.32 14.26
N ILE A 755 -28.02 -39.20 13.44
CA ILE A 755 -27.71 -38.90 12.04
C ILE A 755 -28.58 -39.72 11.11
N GLN A 756 -29.37 -39.03 10.28
CA GLN A 756 -30.15 -39.62 9.20
C GLN A 756 -29.52 -39.21 7.85
N PRO A 757 -28.67 -40.06 7.24
CA PRO A 757 -28.03 -39.74 5.96
C PRO A 757 -29.07 -39.62 4.86
N LEU A 758 -28.79 -38.78 3.84
CA LEU A 758 -29.59 -38.71 2.62
C LEU A 758 -29.55 -40.12 1.92
N PRO A 759 -30.68 -40.61 1.42
CA PRO A 759 -30.69 -41.86 0.66
C PRO A 759 -29.73 -41.72 -0.53
N LYS A 760 -28.78 -42.67 -0.65
CA LYS A 760 -27.89 -42.74 -1.80
C LYS A 760 -28.74 -42.81 -3.05
N ARG A 761 -28.57 -41.88 -3.97
CA ARG A 761 -29.16 -41.99 -5.32
C ARG A 761 -28.57 -43.26 -5.94
N GLU A 762 -29.37 -44.33 -6.04
CA GLU A 762 -29.03 -45.50 -6.83
C GLU A 762 -28.60 -45.02 -8.22
N GLY A 763 -27.38 -45.37 -8.58
CA GLY A 763 -26.85 -45.05 -9.88
C GLY A 763 -27.77 -45.58 -10.99
N ARG A 764 -28.19 -44.73 -11.90
CA ARG A 764 -28.86 -45.19 -13.15
C ARG A 764 -28.04 -46.33 -13.73
N ALA A 765 -28.61 -47.53 -13.72
CA ALA A 765 -28.08 -48.69 -14.42
C ALA A 765 -27.72 -48.26 -15.85
N LYS A 766 -26.50 -48.53 -16.28
CA LYS A 766 -26.08 -48.41 -17.68
C LYS A 766 -27.08 -49.24 -18.52
N PRO A 767 -27.62 -48.73 -19.65
CA PRO A 767 -28.39 -49.54 -20.56
C PRO A 767 -27.49 -50.67 -21.07
N GLU A 768 -27.92 -51.91 -20.94
CA GLU A 768 -27.31 -53.08 -21.57
C GLU A 768 -27.29 -52.85 -23.09
N GLU A 769 -26.09 -52.87 -23.67
CA GLU A 769 -25.90 -53.00 -25.10
C GLU A 769 -26.49 -54.32 -25.56
N THR A 770 -27.69 -54.32 -26.15
CA THR A 770 -28.25 -55.39 -26.92
C THR A 770 -27.42 -55.56 -28.19
N THR A 771 -26.53 -56.54 -28.18
CA THR A 771 -25.92 -57.10 -29.38
C THR A 771 -27.02 -57.77 -30.20
N ALA A 772 -27.47 -57.13 -31.30
CA ALA A 772 -28.24 -57.79 -32.37
C ALA A 772 -27.25 -58.44 -33.32
N GLY A 773 -27.50 -59.74 -33.56
CA GLY A 773 -26.77 -60.58 -34.50
C GLY A 773 -26.99 -60.27 -35.97
#